data_f7b85a8ed2773ed4464263544bf84d45
#
_entry.id   f7b85a8ed2773ed4464263544bf84d45
#
_cell.length_a   1.000
_cell.length_b   1.000
_cell.length_c   1.000
_cell.angle_alpha   90.00
_cell.angle_beta   90.00
_cell.angle_gamma   90.00
#
_symmetry.space_group_name_H-M   'P 1'
#
loop_
_entity.id
_entity.type
_entity.pdbx_description
1 polymer ?
#
loop_
_entity_poly.entity_id
_entity_poly.type
_entity_poly.pdbx_seq_one_letter_code
_entity_poly.pdbx_strand_id
1 'polypeptide(L)'
;MACLLATGDFKQTETDLFMSDNLAGVDIRQFQVPWLYRNEFRLKPRSGQHYFLQTNGITSKADVFLNGQKVADKTLQSGAYGGHTYDITKLVNGTNALLFKVYPTDYFKDFGVGFVDWNPQPPDNGTGVWRDVTIKQTGPVALGPLRVTTTFDKPIGQGSAVVTLKAAVQNLENKTVTVEADGAVGSYKLQKSLTLQPLATGEVALQTTIDKPDLWWPARWGAQTLYTAQLSVSVDKTVSDKTERKFGIRQVTHQINAYNDSIFSVNGRPFQVLGAGYTSDIFLRWDSARFTAQMRYVLDMGMNTVRLEGKLEHPEFYDITDALGIMVMPGWECCDKWEAWSYNDNIENPAVWDANDYATANASIYHEAATLQTHPSVLMYFVGSDFWPNDQAASIYVGALKALDWQLPIIPYAARKDGYPAIVGPPSMKMDGPYDWVPPNYWWDVEPSDTSRLGAAFGFGSELGPGVGTPEMSSLKKFLTTADMDKLWQQPNASLLHMTVNTSDFSTRTIYNLGMWGKYGAPTGLADYVSKAQMMDYEAARAQYEGYSALWNAPRPATGMIYWMLNGAWPKLNWALFDYYLHPAGAYFGAKVGGRTEHVAYDYVKKAVYLINHSVDRAGSRTVDWEVMGLDGKSVAKGTVAAVTEPNKSKSVADLSKTLGAIKGVVFLRLVLSDGKTLLSRNVYWLAPTVDVLDWEDSSWYHTPVSKFADLTALSKMQAAKVEATVSSAAGAGMKVVLRNAVTVPAFFVRLNLVTGAGDDVNPVLWSDNYVTLWPGETLELDVSYAGGEKANKVQVSGRNVAMVEVAVP
;
A
#
# COMPACT_ATOMS: atom_id res chain seq x y z
N MET A 1 -5.35 -19.39 13.78
CA MET A 1 -3.92 -19.65 13.48
C MET A 1 -2.98 -18.78 14.31
N ALA A 2 -3.09 -17.44 14.26
CA ALA A 2 -2.15 -16.53 14.92
C ALA A 2 -1.84 -16.88 16.39
N CYS A 3 -2.90 -17.09 17.21
CA CYS A 3 -2.72 -17.44 18.63
C CYS A 3 -2.01 -18.79 18.81
N LEU A 4 -2.37 -19.81 18.03
CA LEU A 4 -1.76 -21.13 18.13
C LEU A 4 -0.28 -21.13 17.75
N LEU A 5 0.10 -20.33 16.74
CA LEU A 5 1.50 -20.14 16.37
C LEU A 5 2.26 -19.38 17.46
N ALA A 6 1.65 -18.32 18.02
CA ALA A 6 2.29 -17.51 19.05
C ALA A 6 2.52 -18.26 20.37
N THR A 7 1.64 -19.18 20.74
CA THR A 7 1.75 -20.02 21.96
C THR A 7 2.58 -21.29 21.74
N GLY A 8 2.88 -21.64 20.49
CA GLY A 8 3.53 -22.91 20.15
C GLY A 8 2.60 -24.13 20.25
N ASP A 9 1.30 -23.91 20.35
CA ASP A 9 0.30 -24.99 20.42
C ASP A 9 -0.04 -25.59 19.05
N PHE A 10 0.43 -24.96 17.98
CA PHE A 10 0.32 -25.52 16.63
C PHE A 10 1.51 -26.44 16.34
N LYS A 11 1.22 -27.59 15.71
CA LYS A 11 2.24 -28.65 15.48
C LYS A 11 3.42 -28.18 14.62
N GLN A 12 3.17 -27.27 13.67
CA GLN A 12 4.16 -26.74 12.75
C GLN A 12 4.53 -25.31 13.14
N THR A 13 5.79 -24.93 12.93
CA THR A 13 6.22 -23.54 13.01
C THR A 13 5.76 -22.77 11.77
N GLU A 14 5.81 -21.45 11.83
CA GLU A 14 5.53 -20.61 10.64
C GLU A 14 6.46 -20.93 9.47
N THR A 15 7.74 -21.16 9.75
CA THR A 15 8.73 -21.57 8.72
C THR A 15 8.35 -22.89 8.08
N ASP A 16 7.89 -23.86 8.88
CA ASP A 16 7.42 -25.13 8.35
C ASP A 16 6.15 -24.97 7.51
N LEU A 17 5.20 -24.13 7.96
CA LEU A 17 3.95 -23.87 7.24
C LEU A 17 4.19 -23.21 5.88
N PHE A 18 5.15 -22.31 5.81
CA PHE A 18 5.45 -21.62 4.55
C PHE A 18 6.41 -22.38 3.63
N MET A 19 6.93 -23.52 4.05
CA MET A 19 7.78 -24.33 3.19
C MET A 19 6.94 -25.13 2.17
N SER A 20 7.18 -24.88 0.88
CA SER A 20 6.54 -25.61 -0.24
C SER A 20 5.00 -25.52 -0.20
N ASP A 21 4.31 -26.66 -0.18
CA ASP A 21 2.84 -26.76 -0.14
C ASP A 21 2.28 -27.04 1.26
N ASN A 22 3.09 -26.91 2.30
CA ASN A 22 2.71 -27.29 3.66
C ASN A 22 1.48 -26.54 4.18
N LEU A 23 1.31 -25.27 3.79
CA LEU A 23 0.14 -24.48 4.19
C LEU A 23 -1.16 -25.09 3.66
N ALA A 24 -1.17 -25.57 2.42
CA ALA A 24 -2.32 -26.24 1.81
C ALA A 24 -2.57 -27.63 2.41
N GLY A 25 -1.54 -28.25 2.99
CA GLY A 25 -1.62 -29.55 3.66
C GLY A 25 -2.15 -29.52 5.10
N VAL A 26 -2.49 -28.35 5.65
CA VAL A 26 -2.99 -28.22 7.02
C VAL A 26 -4.34 -28.90 7.17
N ASP A 27 -4.52 -29.71 8.24
CA ASP A 27 -5.83 -30.28 8.60
C ASP A 27 -6.78 -29.18 9.10
N ILE A 28 -7.68 -28.73 8.24
CA ILE A 28 -8.62 -27.65 8.51
C ILE A 28 -9.78 -28.06 9.42
N ARG A 29 -9.99 -29.36 9.68
CA ARG A 29 -11.15 -29.85 10.49
C ARG A 29 -11.18 -29.25 11.88
N GLN A 30 -10.03 -28.96 12.48
CA GLN A 30 -9.94 -28.29 13.77
C GLN A 30 -10.50 -26.86 13.76
N PHE A 31 -10.55 -26.22 12.58
CA PHE A 31 -11.09 -24.86 12.40
C PHE A 31 -12.54 -24.83 11.92
N GLN A 32 -13.14 -26.01 11.64
CA GLN A 32 -14.54 -26.13 11.24
C GLN A 32 -15.50 -26.23 12.43
N VAL A 33 -15.02 -26.00 13.63
CA VAL A 33 -15.80 -25.97 14.89
C VAL A 33 -15.65 -24.59 15.54
N PRO A 34 -16.64 -24.19 16.37
CA PRO A 34 -16.51 -22.91 17.09
C PRO A 34 -15.33 -22.92 18.06
N TRP A 35 -14.58 -21.82 18.07
CA TRP A 35 -13.49 -21.58 19.00
C TRP A 35 -13.93 -20.69 20.15
N LEU A 36 -13.42 -20.95 21.37
CA LEU A 36 -13.74 -20.23 22.59
C LEU A 36 -12.58 -19.32 22.96
N TYR A 37 -12.80 -18.00 22.90
CA TYR A 37 -11.88 -16.99 23.39
C TYR A 37 -12.35 -16.55 24.77
N ARG A 38 -11.58 -16.84 25.83
CA ARG A 38 -11.95 -16.58 27.21
C ARG A 38 -10.90 -15.75 27.91
N ASN A 39 -11.34 -14.70 28.61
CA ASN A 39 -10.49 -13.87 29.45
C ASN A 39 -11.16 -13.60 30.80
N GLU A 40 -10.36 -13.56 31.86
CA GLU A 40 -10.80 -13.16 33.19
C GLU A 40 -10.17 -11.80 33.53
N PHE A 41 -10.97 -10.90 34.06
CA PHE A 41 -10.52 -9.59 34.47
C PHE A 41 -11.21 -9.10 35.73
N ARG A 42 -10.57 -8.13 36.43
CA ARG A 42 -11.09 -7.55 37.64
C ARG A 42 -11.59 -6.13 37.39
N LEU A 43 -12.78 -5.83 37.86
CA LEU A 43 -13.34 -4.50 37.94
C LEU A 43 -13.69 -4.20 39.42
N LYS A 44 -13.84 -2.92 39.75
CA LYS A 44 -14.44 -2.48 41.01
C LYS A 44 -15.71 -1.72 40.69
N PRO A 45 -16.87 -2.41 40.50
CA PRO A 45 -18.10 -1.75 40.17
C PRO A 45 -18.42 -0.65 41.20
N ARG A 46 -18.85 0.52 40.73
CA ARG A 46 -19.19 1.68 41.57
C ARG A 46 -20.61 2.10 41.29
N SER A 47 -21.32 2.50 42.32
CA SER A 47 -22.67 3.07 42.18
C SER A 47 -22.63 4.33 41.31
N GLY A 48 -23.59 4.49 40.40
CA GLY A 48 -23.65 5.61 39.46
C GLY A 48 -22.66 5.55 38.31
N GLN A 49 -21.99 4.41 38.10
CA GLN A 49 -21.15 4.16 36.94
C GLN A 49 -21.81 3.14 36.02
N HIS A 50 -21.63 3.35 34.72
CA HIS A 50 -22.06 2.44 33.66
C HIS A 50 -20.83 1.79 33.00
N TYR A 51 -21.00 0.55 32.55
CA TYR A 51 -19.95 -0.25 31.96
C TYR A 51 -20.40 -0.79 30.61
N PHE A 52 -19.57 -0.61 29.60
CA PHE A 52 -19.86 -1.04 28.24
C PHE A 52 -18.74 -1.95 27.75
N LEU A 53 -19.12 -3.13 27.21
CA LEU A 53 -18.24 -3.97 26.44
C LEU A 53 -18.22 -3.44 25.00
N GLN A 54 -17.03 -3.09 24.48
CA GLN A 54 -16.85 -2.64 23.12
C GLN A 54 -16.03 -3.67 22.34
N THR A 55 -16.57 -4.11 21.21
CA THR A 55 -15.88 -4.92 20.22
C THR A 55 -15.56 -4.06 19.00
N ASN A 56 -14.43 -4.33 18.31
CA ASN A 56 -14.00 -3.53 17.17
C ASN A 56 -13.84 -4.38 15.88
N GLY A 57 -14.15 -5.67 15.96
CA GLY A 57 -14.15 -6.60 14.84
C GLY A 57 -13.89 -8.04 15.29
N ILE A 58 -14.77 -8.90 14.88
CA ILE A 58 -14.68 -10.37 15.10
C ILE A 58 -14.95 -11.04 13.77
N THR A 59 -13.99 -11.81 13.29
CA THR A 59 -14.11 -12.52 12.02
C THR A 59 -14.67 -13.92 12.28
N SER A 60 -15.90 -14.27 11.88
CA SER A 60 -16.83 -13.30 11.25
C SER A 60 -18.06 -13.07 12.14
N LYS A 61 -18.35 -13.97 13.08
CA LYS A 61 -19.53 -13.94 13.97
C LYS A 61 -19.30 -14.69 15.28
N ALA A 62 -19.89 -14.18 16.36
CA ALA A 62 -19.74 -14.79 17.69
C ALA A 62 -20.97 -14.64 18.57
N ASP A 63 -21.18 -15.63 19.45
CA ASP A 63 -21.96 -15.40 20.67
C ASP A 63 -21.05 -14.82 21.74
N VAL A 64 -21.53 -13.81 22.44
CA VAL A 64 -20.80 -13.07 23.48
C VAL A 64 -21.43 -13.34 24.84
N PHE A 65 -20.61 -13.75 25.82
CA PHE A 65 -21.06 -14.03 27.19
C PHE A 65 -20.21 -13.27 28.20
N LEU A 66 -20.85 -12.75 29.24
CA LEU A 66 -20.19 -12.20 30.41
C LEU A 66 -20.75 -12.87 31.67
N ASN A 67 -19.88 -13.44 32.49
CA ASN A 67 -20.25 -14.11 33.74
C ASN A 67 -21.33 -15.20 33.55
N GLY A 68 -21.27 -15.93 32.40
CA GLY A 68 -22.22 -16.99 32.05
C GLY A 68 -23.53 -16.48 31.42
N GLN A 69 -23.77 -15.18 31.36
CA GLN A 69 -24.97 -14.62 30.73
C GLN A 69 -24.66 -14.18 29.29
N LYS A 70 -25.57 -14.48 28.36
CA LYS A 70 -25.44 -14.08 26.96
C LYS A 70 -25.69 -12.58 26.82
N VAL A 71 -24.69 -11.85 26.30
CA VAL A 71 -24.72 -10.43 26.00
C VAL A 71 -25.21 -10.16 24.59
N ALA A 72 -24.71 -10.96 23.63
CA ALA A 72 -25.10 -10.89 22.23
C ALA A 72 -25.02 -12.27 21.58
N ASP A 73 -25.79 -12.47 20.52
CA ASP A 73 -25.67 -13.65 19.70
C ASP A 73 -24.92 -13.35 18.37
N LYS A 74 -24.66 -14.42 17.62
CA LYS A 74 -23.90 -14.37 16.38
C LYS A 74 -24.57 -13.59 15.23
N THR A 75 -25.86 -13.24 15.35
CA THR A 75 -26.55 -12.40 14.35
C THR A 75 -26.32 -10.92 14.62
N LEU A 76 -26.19 -10.55 15.89
CA LEU A 76 -25.86 -9.19 16.29
C LEU A 76 -24.35 -8.94 16.21
N GLN A 77 -23.53 -9.84 16.80
CA GLN A 77 -22.07 -9.77 16.68
C GLN A 77 -21.62 -10.44 15.39
N SER A 78 -21.73 -9.73 14.28
CA SER A 78 -21.41 -10.19 12.94
C SER A 78 -20.58 -9.14 12.18
N GLY A 79 -19.67 -9.59 11.32
CA GLY A 79 -18.82 -8.78 10.46
C GLY A 79 -17.47 -8.42 11.08
N ALA A 80 -16.42 -8.57 10.28
CA ALA A 80 -15.03 -8.32 10.68
C ALA A 80 -14.79 -6.86 11.11
N TYR A 81 -15.60 -5.94 10.62
CA TYR A 81 -15.51 -4.50 10.91
C TYR A 81 -16.67 -4.00 11.77
N GLY A 82 -17.56 -4.89 12.19
CA GLY A 82 -18.70 -4.55 13.05
C GLY A 82 -18.25 -4.27 14.47
N GLY A 83 -18.10 -3.00 14.80
CA GLY A 83 -17.90 -2.56 16.18
C GLY A 83 -19.24 -2.41 16.91
N HIS A 84 -19.37 -3.06 18.07
CA HIS A 84 -20.56 -3.01 18.89
C HIS A 84 -20.24 -2.51 20.30
N THR A 85 -21.20 -1.84 20.91
CA THR A 85 -21.14 -1.38 22.31
C THR A 85 -22.30 -1.98 23.08
N TYR A 86 -22.02 -2.87 24.01
CA TYR A 86 -23.02 -3.57 24.82
C TYR A 86 -23.03 -3.04 26.25
N ASP A 87 -24.19 -2.62 26.76
CA ASP A 87 -24.34 -2.26 28.17
C ASP A 87 -24.27 -3.52 29.04
N ILE A 88 -23.20 -3.60 29.82
CA ILE A 88 -22.94 -4.71 30.75
C ILE A 88 -23.02 -4.28 32.21
N THR A 89 -23.56 -3.10 32.49
CA THR A 89 -23.58 -2.49 33.83
C THR A 89 -24.16 -3.42 34.89
N LYS A 90 -25.20 -4.17 34.53
CA LYS A 90 -25.86 -5.10 35.46
C LYS A 90 -25.17 -6.45 35.56
N LEU A 91 -24.19 -6.74 34.71
CA LEU A 91 -23.51 -8.03 34.61
C LEU A 91 -22.14 -8.04 35.26
N VAL A 92 -21.52 -6.87 35.41
CA VAL A 92 -20.17 -6.76 35.97
C VAL A 92 -20.10 -7.05 37.46
N ASN A 93 -19.05 -7.74 37.86
CA ASN A 93 -18.72 -8.09 39.23
C ASN A 93 -17.26 -7.69 39.57
N GLY A 94 -16.80 -7.97 40.78
CA GLY A 94 -15.41 -7.77 41.16
C GLY A 94 -14.42 -8.60 40.33
N THR A 95 -14.79 -9.84 40.00
CA THR A 95 -14.09 -10.70 39.05
C THR A 95 -15.07 -11.10 37.96
N ASN A 96 -14.64 -10.98 36.71
CA ASN A 96 -15.46 -11.20 35.54
C ASN A 96 -14.84 -12.21 34.60
N ALA A 97 -15.65 -13.03 33.95
CA ALA A 97 -15.26 -13.95 32.90
C ALA A 97 -15.97 -13.55 31.59
N LEU A 98 -15.21 -13.08 30.62
CA LEU A 98 -15.68 -12.79 29.25
C LEU A 98 -15.40 -13.99 28.37
N LEU A 99 -16.39 -14.40 27.56
CA LEU A 99 -16.27 -15.48 26.62
C LEU A 99 -16.88 -15.10 25.27
N PHE A 100 -16.11 -15.28 24.21
CA PHE A 100 -16.58 -15.28 22.84
C PHE A 100 -16.59 -16.71 22.32
N LYS A 101 -17.75 -17.18 21.84
CA LYS A 101 -17.86 -18.39 21.04
C LYS A 101 -17.87 -17.96 19.58
N VAL A 102 -16.70 -17.98 18.95
CA VAL A 102 -16.52 -17.56 17.56
C VAL A 102 -16.79 -18.74 16.64
N TYR A 103 -17.67 -18.55 15.68
CA TYR A 103 -18.05 -19.57 14.71
C TYR A 103 -17.08 -19.58 13.52
N PRO A 104 -16.89 -20.75 12.88
CA PRO A 104 -16.08 -20.83 11.66
C PRO A 104 -16.57 -19.85 10.59
N THR A 105 -15.64 -19.14 9.97
CA THR A 105 -15.91 -18.20 8.90
C THR A 105 -16.18 -18.94 7.59
N ASP A 106 -17.30 -18.65 6.93
CA ASP A 106 -17.49 -18.95 5.51
C ASP A 106 -16.76 -17.88 4.69
N TYR A 107 -15.67 -18.26 4.06
CA TYR A 107 -14.70 -17.35 3.46
C TYR A 107 -15.29 -16.44 2.38
N PHE A 108 -16.30 -16.92 1.63
CA PHE A 108 -16.94 -16.19 0.55
C PHE A 108 -18.28 -15.54 0.93
N LYS A 109 -18.88 -15.94 2.05
CA LYS A 109 -20.24 -15.52 2.40
C LYS A 109 -20.35 -14.73 3.68
N ASP A 110 -19.41 -14.88 4.61
CA ASP A 110 -19.38 -14.08 5.82
C ASP A 110 -18.61 -12.77 5.60
N PHE A 111 -18.98 -11.71 6.29
CA PHE A 111 -18.23 -10.46 6.27
C PHE A 111 -16.93 -10.63 7.07
N GLY A 112 -15.93 -11.18 6.41
CA GLY A 112 -14.63 -11.55 6.95
C GLY A 112 -13.52 -10.60 6.49
N VAL A 113 -12.27 -11.06 6.58
CA VAL A 113 -11.10 -10.44 5.98
C VAL A 113 -10.53 -11.43 4.96
N GLY A 114 -10.98 -11.33 3.74
CA GLY A 114 -10.65 -12.26 2.65
C GLY A 114 -9.46 -11.79 1.80
N PHE A 115 -8.87 -12.75 1.06
CA PHE A 115 -7.83 -12.50 0.05
C PHE A 115 -8.21 -13.17 -1.28
N VAL A 116 -9.44 -13.18 -1.60
CA VAL A 116 -10.20 -14.09 -2.46
C VAL A 116 -9.43 -14.69 -3.64
N ASP A 117 -8.84 -13.87 -4.52
CA ASP A 117 -8.22 -14.39 -5.76
C ASP A 117 -6.71 -14.15 -5.84
N TRP A 118 -6.09 -13.47 -4.87
CA TRP A 118 -4.69 -13.05 -4.95
C TRP A 118 -3.75 -13.55 -3.83
N ASN A 119 -4.29 -14.28 -2.84
CA ASN A 119 -3.52 -15.07 -1.88
C ASN A 119 -4.30 -16.34 -1.52
N PRO A 120 -3.64 -17.40 -1.03
CA PRO A 120 -4.35 -18.58 -0.58
C PRO A 120 -5.23 -18.27 0.63
N GLN A 121 -6.25 -19.08 0.82
CA GLN A 121 -7.07 -19.04 2.04
C GLN A 121 -6.23 -19.51 3.23
N PRO A 122 -6.21 -18.77 4.35
CA PRO A 122 -5.60 -19.29 5.57
C PRO A 122 -6.39 -20.50 6.07
N PRO A 123 -5.75 -21.49 6.73
CA PRO A 123 -6.40 -22.71 7.18
C PRO A 123 -7.61 -22.51 8.09
N ASP A 124 -7.65 -21.40 8.81
CA ASP A 124 -8.73 -21.01 9.73
C ASP A 124 -9.72 -19.99 9.12
N ASN A 125 -9.60 -19.70 7.83
CA ASN A 125 -10.38 -18.67 7.13
C ASN A 125 -10.34 -17.29 7.84
N GLY A 126 -9.25 -16.99 8.58
CA GLY A 126 -9.13 -15.78 9.37
C GLY A 126 -10.03 -15.71 10.61
N THR A 127 -10.67 -16.83 10.99
CA THR A 127 -11.65 -16.90 12.10
C THR A 127 -11.03 -16.47 13.42
N GLY A 128 -11.60 -15.45 14.09
CA GLY A 128 -11.16 -15.07 15.43
C GLY A 128 -11.52 -13.65 15.85
N VAL A 129 -11.14 -13.33 17.08
CA VAL A 129 -11.15 -11.96 17.60
C VAL A 129 -9.88 -11.28 17.12
N TRP A 130 -9.96 -10.47 16.06
CA TRP A 130 -8.76 -9.94 15.38
C TRP A 130 -8.45 -8.48 15.70
N ARG A 131 -9.42 -7.78 16.31
CA ARG A 131 -9.23 -6.42 16.84
C ARG A 131 -9.52 -6.36 18.32
N ASP A 132 -9.10 -5.30 18.99
CA ASP A 132 -9.20 -5.11 20.42
C ASP A 132 -10.65 -5.17 20.94
N VAL A 133 -10.79 -5.79 22.12
CA VAL A 133 -12.02 -5.76 22.92
C VAL A 133 -11.75 -4.98 24.18
N THR A 134 -12.59 -3.98 24.45
CA THR A 134 -12.36 -3.05 25.55
C THR A 134 -13.57 -2.93 26.47
N ILE A 135 -13.33 -2.52 27.71
CA ILE A 135 -14.37 -2.11 28.66
C ILE A 135 -14.31 -0.60 28.82
N LYS A 136 -15.37 0.07 28.38
CA LYS A 136 -15.58 1.50 28.63
C LYS A 136 -16.37 1.69 29.92
N GLN A 137 -15.89 2.58 30.77
CA GLN A 137 -16.58 3.01 32.00
C GLN A 137 -16.97 4.48 31.86
N THR A 138 -18.22 4.80 32.20
CA THR A 138 -18.74 6.18 32.20
C THR A 138 -19.51 6.48 33.50
N GLY A 139 -19.71 7.74 33.79
CA GLY A 139 -20.72 8.19 34.74
C GLY A 139 -22.14 8.18 34.14
N PRO A 140 -23.04 9.08 34.58
CA PRO A 140 -24.44 9.10 34.14
C PRO A 140 -24.65 9.46 32.66
N VAL A 141 -23.60 9.89 31.95
CA VAL A 141 -23.66 10.30 30.53
C VAL A 141 -22.50 9.68 29.76
N ALA A 142 -22.79 9.18 28.58
CA ALA A 142 -21.79 8.60 27.67
C ALA A 142 -21.63 9.45 26.39
N LEU A 143 -20.40 9.54 25.91
CA LEU A 143 -20.03 10.11 24.60
C LEU A 143 -20.02 9.04 23.52
N GLY A 144 -20.63 9.36 22.37
CA GLY A 144 -20.39 8.66 21.11
C GLY A 144 -19.03 9.05 20.49
N PRO A 145 -18.72 8.58 19.29
CA PRO A 145 -17.50 8.91 18.58
C PRO A 145 -17.31 10.44 18.43
N LEU A 146 -16.11 10.92 18.75
CA LEU A 146 -15.73 12.31 18.51
C LEU A 146 -15.46 12.51 17.02
N ARG A 147 -16.17 13.42 16.41
CA ARG A 147 -16.02 13.85 15.01
C ARG A 147 -15.38 15.23 14.97
N VAL A 148 -14.47 15.44 14.05
CA VAL A 148 -13.80 16.73 13.86
C VAL A 148 -13.97 17.14 12.41
N THR A 149 -14.58 18.30 12.17
CA THR A 149 -14.71 18.87 10.83
C THR A 149 -13.96 20.20 10.75
N THR A 150 -13.46 20.49 9.55
CA THR A 150 -12.77 21.75 9.27
C THR A 150 -13.39 22.43 8.06
N THR A 151 -13.62 23.75 8.17
CA THR A 151 -14.07 24.60 7.06
C THR A 151 -13.16 25.82 6.97
N PHE A 152 -13.10 26.44 5.80
CA PHE A 152 -12.18 27.55 5.52
C PHE A 152 -12.95 28.76 5.03
N ASP A 153 -12.59 29.94 5.53
CA ASP A 153 -13.18 31.23 5.13
C ASP A 153 -12.63 31.73 3.77
N LYS A 154 -11.41 31.26 3.42
CA LYS A 154 -10.69 31.58 2.16
C LYS A 154 -10.12 30.28 1.61
N PRO A 155 -9.58 30.31 0.37
CA PRO A 155 -8.82 29.17 -0.13
C PRO A 155 -7.78 28.72 0.88
N ILE A 156 -7.67 27.39 1.03
CA ILE A 156 -6.83 26.82 2.08
C ILE A 156 -5.40 27.37 2.07
N GLY A 157 -4.87 27.64 3.24
CA GLY A 157 -3.56 28.26 3.43
C GLY A 157 -3.54 29.80 3.30
N GLN A 158 -4.69 30.45 3.00
CA GLN A 158 -4.78 31.93 2.85
C GLN A 158 -5.61 32.59 3.94
N GLY A 159 -6.24 31.83 4.80
CA GLY A 159 -7.13 32.37 5.86
C GLY A 159 -7.16 31.47 7.09
N SER A 160 -8.25 31.60 7.82
CA SER A 160 -8.52 30.85 9.04
C SER A 160 -9.16 29.50 8.74
N ALA A 161 -9.01 28.55 9.65
CA ALA A 161 -9.78 27.32 9.69
C ALA A 161 -10.76 27.34 10.86
N VAL A 162 -12.02 27.05 10.57
CA VAL A 162 -13.02 26.79 11.60
C VAL A 162 -13.04 25.31 11.90
N VAL A 163 -12.69 24.94 13.13
CA VAL A 163 -12.68 23.57 13.63
C VAL A 163 -13.90 23.34 14.49
N THR A 164 -14.69 22.32 14.16
CA THR A 164 -15.88 21.92 14.91
C THR A 164 -15.71 20.53 15.49
N LEU A 165 -15.85 20.40 16.81
CA LEU A 165 -15.91 19.14 17.55
C LEU A 165 -17.37 18.75 17.72
N LYS A 166 -17.75 17.53 17.33
CA LYS A 166 -19.10 17.01 17.50
C LYS A 166 -19.09 15.62 18.14
N ALA A 167 -20.01 15.37 19.04
CA ALA A 167 -20.28 14.03 19.55
C ALA A 167 -21.72 13.89 20.00
N ALA A 168 -22.28 12.70 19.82
CA ALA A 168 -23.52 12.34 20.50
C ALA A 168 -23.27 12.24 22.01
N VAL A 169 -24.24 12.65 22.80
CA VAL A 169 -24.21 12.59 24.27
C VAL A 169 -25.46 11.88 24.73
N GLN A 170 -25.33 10.72 25.33
CA GLN A 170 -26.45 9.91 25.80
C GLN A 170 -26.61 10.03 27.32
N ASN A 171 -27.81 10.38 27.76
CA ASN A 171 -28.18 10.26 29.15
C ASN A 171 -28.52 8.79 29.47
N LEU A 172 -27.80 8.21 30.41
CA LEU A 172 -27.95 6.79 30.82
C LEU A 172 -28.90 6.63 32.02
N GLU A 173 -29.38 7.75 32.57
CA GLU A 173 -30.19 7.76 33.75
C GLU A 173 -31.69 7.96 33.45
N ASN A 174 -32.54 7.45 34.30
CA ASN A 174 -34.00 7.64 34.22
C ASN A 174 -34.44 8.96 34.89
N LYS A 175 -33.66 10.05 34.71
CA LYS A 175 -33.91 11.39 35.16
C LYS A 175 -33.31 12.40 34.20
N THR A 176 -33.83 13.61 34.21
CA THR A 176 -33.22 14.71 33.45
C THR A 176 -31.85 15.06 34.04
N VAL A 177 -30.84 15.26 33.19
CA VAL A 177 -29.49 15.67 33.58
C VAL A 177 -29.06 16.93 32.83
N THR A 178 -28.33 17.81 33.52
CA THR A 178 -27.63 18.92 32.88
C THR A 178 -26.16 18.50 32.69
N VAL A 179 -25.71 18.61 31.47
CA VAL A 179 -24.37 18.18 31.05
C VAL A 179 -23.53 19.41 30.71
N GLU A 180 -22.39 19.55 31.34
CA GLU A 180 -21.35 20.51 30.96
C GLU A 180 -20.34 19.82 30.05
N ALA A 181 -20.20 20.33 28.84
CA ALA A 181 -19.26 19.82 27.86
C ALA A 181 -18.06 20.78 27.75
N ASP A 182 -16.85 20.25 28.03
CA ASP A 182 -15.60 20.96 27.93
C ASP A 182 -14.82 20.38 26.76
N GLY A 183 -14.51 21.20 25.76
CA GLY A 183 -13.71 20.82 24.58
C GLY A 183 -12.36 21.54 24.56
N ALA A 184 -11.41 20.98 23.85
CA ALA A 184 -10.15 21.63 23.53
C ALA A 184 -9.65 21.25 22.15
N VAL A 185 -9.07 22.23 21.45
CA VAL A 185 -8.27 22.01 20.23
C VAL A 185 -6.91 22.66 20.47
N GLY A 186 -5.91 21.87 20.77
CA GLY A 186 -4.62 22.39 21.24
C GLY A 186 -4.79 23.30 22.46
N SER A 187 -4.46 24.59 22.33
CA SER A 187 -4.61 25.60 23.39
C SER A 187 -6.01 26.22 23.46
N TYR A 188 -6.86 26.04 22.45
CA TYR A 188 -8.21 26.64 22.41
C TYR A 188 -9.17 25.86 23.31
N LYS A 189 -9.82 26.55 24.26
CA LYS A 189 -10.78 25.97 25.18
C LYS A 189 -12.20 26.33 24.74
N LEU A 190 -13.10 25.37 24.81
CA LEU A 190 -14.48 25.46 24.36
C LEU A 190 -15.41 24.90 25.44
N GLN A 191 -16.56 25.51 25.62
CA GLN A 191 -17.54 25.07 26.62
C GLN A 191 -18.97 25.20 26.10
N LYS A 192 -19.83 24.28 26.52
CA LYS A 192 -21.28 24.34 26.26
C LYS A 192 -22.03 23.52 27.30
N SER A 193 -23.18 24.01 27.71
CA SER A 193 -24.14 23.27 28.56
C SER A 193 -25.31 22.78 27.72
N LEU A 194 -25.84 21.59 28.05
CA LEU A 194 -27.06 21.05 27.47
C LEU A 194 -27.84 20.24 28.49
N THR A 195 -29.18 20.24 28.36
CA THR A 195 -30.06 19.46 29.22
C THR A 195 -30.62 18.28 28.43
N LEU A 196 -30.48 17.08 28.98
CA LEU A 196 -30.96 15.84 28.38
C LEU A 196 -32.08 15.23 29.20
N GLN A 197 -33.18 14.91 28.53
CA GLN A 197 -34.28 14.16 29.14
C GLN A 197 -33.85 12.74 29.54
N PRO A 198 -34.61 12.02 30.37
CA PRO A 198 -34.31 10.65 30.75
C PRO A 198 -34.03 9.75 29.51
N LEU A 199 -32.92 9.03 29.50
CA LEU A 199 -32.52 8.12 28.46
C LEU A 199 -32.38 8.72 27.04
N ALA A 200 -32.45 10.07 26.93
CA ALA A 200 -32.36 10.75 25.66
C ALA A 200 -30.90 10.87 25.16
N THR A 201 -30.74 10.92 23.85
CA THR A 201 -29.49 11.29 23.19
C THR A 201 -29.63 12.70 22.61
N GLY A 202 -28.65 13.53 22.87
CA GLY A 202 -28.46 14.82 22.23
C GLY A 202 -27.14 14.92 21.50
N GLU A 203 -26.83 16.10 20.96
CA GLU A 203 -25.54 16.35 20.30
C GLU A 203 -24.87 17.58 20.95
N VAL A 204 -23.61 17.44 21.26
CA VAL A 204 -22.68 18.52 21.54
C VAL A 204 -21.95 18.90 20.25
N ALA A 205 -21.98 20.21 19.95
CA ALA A 205 -21.17 20.81 18.90
C ALA A 205 -20.45 22.04 19.49
N LEU A 206 -19.12 22.03 19.43
CA LEU A 206 -18.22 23.07 19.91
C LEU A 206 -17.33 23.55 18.75
N GLN A 207 -17.14 24.85 18.63
CA GLN A 207 -16.46 25.43 17.48
C GLN A 207 -15.41 26.44 17.91
N THR A 208 -14.29 26.45 17.23
CA THR A 208 -13.23 27.45 17.34
C THR A 208 -12.67 27.83 15.97
N THR A 209 -12.12 29.03 15.90
CA THR A 209 -11.38 29.49 14.70
C THR A 209 -9.90 29.53 15.01
N ILE A 210 -9.11 28.95 14.13
CA ILE A 210 -7.65 28.96 14.19
C ILE A 210 -7.15 29.85 13.05
N ASP A 211 -6.55 30.98 13.40
CA ASP A 211 -5.96 31.89 12.44
C ASP A 211 -4.64 31.29 11.92
N LYS A 212 -4.49 31.25 10.57
CA LYS A 212 -3.32 30.72 9.90
C LYS A 212 -2.89 29.34 10.45
N PRO A 213 -3.74 28.31 10.34
CA PRO A 213 -3.45 26.99 10.88
C PRO A 213 -2.22 26.37 10.20
N ASP A 214 -1.46 25.60 10.97
CA ASP A 214 -0.46 24.70 10.39
C ASP A 214 -1.18 23.54 9.71
N LEU A 215 -0.99 23.42 8.40
CA LEU A 215 -1.66 22.39 7.60
C LEU A 215 -0.93 21.05 7.71
N TRP A 216 -1.70 19.97 7.66
CA TRP A 216 -1.17 18.65 7.42
C TRP A 216 -0.93 18.46 5.92
N TRP A 217 0.25 17.94 5.56
CA TRP A 217 0.64 17.68 4.18
C TRP A 217 1.07 16.22 3.97
N PRO A 218 0.88 15.64 2.78
CA PRO A 218 1.56 14.42 2.40
C PRO A 218 3.08 14.57 2.52
N ALA A 219 3.77 13.47 2.78
CA ALA A 219 5.22 13.41 2.78
C ALA A 219 5.81 14.09 1.53
N ARG A 220 6.96 14.75 1.67
CA ARG A 220 7.66 15.55 0.64
C ARG A 220 6.97 16.86 0.24
N TRP A 221 5.73 17.12 0.66
CA TRP A 221 5.02 18.37 0.36
C TRP A 221 4.96 19.35 1.53
N GLY A 222 5.19 18.86 2.74
CA GLY A 222 5.21 19.67 3.94
C GLY A 222 5.20 18.85 5.23
N ALA A 223 4.91 19.49 6.35
CA ALA A 223 4.87 18.86 7.66
C ALA A 223 3.57 18.09 7.87
N GLN A 224 3.62 17.02 8.66
CA GLN A 224 2.48 16.23 9.10
C GLN A 224 1.95 16.77 10.43
N THR A 225 1.51 18.04 10.44
CA THR A 225 1.01 18.69 11.65
C THR A 225 -0.29 18.06 12.14
N LEU A 226 -0.26 17.52 13.35
CA LEU A 226 -1.43 16.93 14.00
C LEU A 226 -1.84 17.77 15.21
N TYR A 227 -3.11 18.12 15.27
CA TYR A 227 -3.76 18.73 16.41
C TYR A 227 -4.40 17.65 17.28
N THR A 228 -4.54 17.94 18.56
CA THR A 228 -5.30 17.10 19.49
C THR A 228 -6.64 17.76 19.78
N ALA A 229 -7.73 17.05 19.49
CA ALA A 229 -9.09 17.39 19.87
C ALA A 229 -9.47 16.58 21.11
N GLN A 230 -9.92 17.28 22.16
CA GLN A 230 -10.38 16.67 23.39
C GLN A 230 -11.82 17.09 23.67
N LEU A 231 -12.63 16.18 24.18
CA LEU A 231 -13.98 16.45 24.64
C LEU A 231 -14.23 15.65 25.92
N SER A 232 -14.70 16.34 26.95
CA SER A 232 -15.18 15.72 28.18
C SER A 232 -16.58 16.23 28.52
N VAL A 233 -17.38 15.40 29.14
CA VAL A 233 -18.70 15.73 29.64
C VAL A 233 -18.78 15.48 31.13
N SER A 234 -19.36 16.45 31.86
CA SER A 234 -19.49 16.40 33.32
C SER A 234 -20.96 16.56 33.73
N VAL A 235 -21.34 15.92 34.82
CA VAL A 235 -22.61 16.07 35.50
C VAL A 235 -22.30 16.40 36.97
N ASP A 236 -22.93 17.43 37.52
CA ASP A 236 -22.69 17.91 38.90
C ASP A 236 -21.16 18.07 39.18
N LYS A 237 -20.44 18.69 38.25
CA LYS A 237 -18.98 18.94 38.30
C LYS A 237 -18.10 17.67 38.33
N THR A 238 -18.68 16.50 38.12
CA THR A 238 -17.93 15.23 38.02
C THR A 238 -17.86 14.79 36.59
N VAL A 239 -16.65 14.53 36.11
CA VAL A 239 -16.44 14.00 34.73
C VAL A 239 -17.15 12.66 34.60
N SER A 240 -18.08 12.59 33.66
CA SER A 240 -18.82 11.40 33.31
C SER A 240 -18.12 10.58 32.21
N ASP A 241 -17.70 11.23 31.15
CA ASP A 241 -17.00 10.58 30.02
C ASP A 241 -16.05 11.56 29.37
N LYS A 242 -15.03 11.05 28.69
CA LYS A 242 -14.06 11.82 27.93
C LYS A 242 -13.54 11.07 26.72
N THR A 243 -13.17 11.79 25.68
CA THR A 243 -12.58 11.26 24.47
C THR A 243 -11.52 12.20 23.91
N GLU A 244 -10.58 11.65 23.19
CA GLU A 244 -9.51 12.37 22.51
C GLU A 244 -9.28 11.79 21.14
N ARG A 245 -8.98 12.66 20.15
CA ARG A 245 -8.59 12.27 18.78
C ARG A 245 -7.49 13.19 18.29
N LYS A 246 -6.53 12.64 17.55
CA LYS A 246 -5.65 13.44 16.70
C LYS A 246 -6.32 13.70 15.36
N PHE A 247 -6.05 14.83 14.75
CA PHE A 247 -6.53 15.19 13.41
C PHE A 247 -5.58 16.17 12.75
N GLY A 248 -5.62 16.23 11.43
CA GLY A 248 -4.87 17.20 10.64
C GLY A 248 -5.80 18.19 9.94
N ILE A 249 -5.41 19.45 9.90
CA ILE A 249 -6.15 20.48 9.14
C ILE A 249 -5.69 20.40 7.70
N ARG A 250 -6.54 19.92 6.81
CA ARG A 250 -6.28 19.76 5.38
C ARG A 250 -7.58 19.78 4.59
N GLN A 251 -7.47 19.91 3.28
CA GLN A 251 -8.58 19.75 2.35
C GLN A 251 -8.20 18.74 1.27
N VAL A 252 -9.07 17.80 0.99
CA VAL A 252 -8.99 16.91 -0.17
C VAL A 252 -10.18 17.19 -1.07
N THR A 253 -9.92 17.38 -2.36
CA THR A 253 -10.96 17.53 -3.38
C THR A 253 -10.75 16.51 -4.51
N HIS A 254 -11.83 16.16 -5.17
CA HIS A 254 -11.86 15.23 -6.29
C HIS A 254 -12.62 15.86 -7.46
N GLN A 255 -12.10 15.64 -8.65
CA GLN A 255 -12.72 16.05 -9.90
C GLN A 255 -12.59 14.93 -10.93
N ILE A 256 -13.54 14.84 -11.82
CA ILE A 256 -13.51 13.99 -13.01
C ILE A 256 -13.16 14.88 -14.21
N ASN A 257 -12.09 14.56 -14.93
CA ASN A 257 -11.65 15.33 -16.09
C ASN A 257 -12.47 15.04 -17.35
N ALA A 258 -12.14 15.71 -18.45
CA ALA A 258 -12.83 15.53 -19.73
C ALA A 258 -12.70 14.12 -20.34
N TYR A 259 -11.79 13.31 -19.83
CA TYR A 259 -11.58 11.91 -20.22
C TYR A 259 -12.24 10.91 -19.26
N ASN A 260 -13.03 11.39 -18.32
CA ASN A 260 -13.64 10.60 -17.24
C ASN A 260 -12.60 9.98 -16.28
N ASP A 261 -11.43 10.61 -16.10
CA ASP A 261 -10.40 10.15 -15.17
C ASP A 261 -10.43 10.97 -13.87
N SER A 262 -10.27 10.30 -12.74
CA SER A 262 -10.15 10.92 -11.41
C SER A 262 -8.93 11.83 -11.29
N ILE A 263 -9.11 13.01 -10.73
CA ILE A 263 -8.03 13.91 -10.29
C ILE A 263 -8.28 14.30 -8.84
N PHE A 264 -7.30 14.06 -8.00
CA PHE A 264 -7.30 14.51 -6.61
C PHE A 264 -6.49 15.78 -6.45
N SER A 265 -6.87 16.59 -5.47
CA SER A 265 -6.05 17.70 -4.99
C SER A 265 -5.97 17.66 -3.47
N VAL A 266 -4.79 17.97 -2.92
CA VAL A 266 -4.56 18.12 -1.49
C VAL A 266 -4.16 19.56 -1.21
N ASN A 267 -4.87 20.22 -0.33
CA ASN A 267 -4.67 21.62 0.01
C ASN A 267 -4.63 22.55 -1.21
N GLY A 268 -5.56 22.31 -2.16
CA GLY A 268 -5.69 23.08 -3.39
C GLY A 268 -4.60 22.82 -4.46
N ARG A 269 -3.72 21.83 -4.25
CA ARG A 269 -2.67 21.43 -5.21
C ARG A 269 -3.00 20.11 -5.86
N PRO A 270 -2.97 19.98 -7.20
CA PRO A 270 -3.17 18.72 -7.88
C PRO A 270 -2.20 17.65 -7.35
N PHE A 271 -2.74 16.49 -7.00
CA PHE A 271 -2.02 15.42 -6.35
C PHE A 271 -2.02 14.18 -7.24
N GLN A 272 -0.89 13.91 -7.87
CA GLN A 272 -0.71 12.64 -8.58
C GLN A 272 -0.54 11.52 -7.56
N VAL A 273 -1.43 10.55 -7.58
CA VAL A 273 -1.29 9.34 -6.77
C VAL A 273 -0.22 8.45 -7.39
N LEU A 274 0.83 8.16 -6.63
CA LEU A 274 1.85 7.16 -6.95
C LEU A 274 1.89 6.19 -5.77
N GLY A 275 1.20 5.08 -5.90
CA GLY A 275 0.98 4.18 -4.77
C GLY A 275 1.08 2.71 -5.13
N ALA A 276 0.72 1.88 -4.14
CA ALA A 276 0.62 0.43 -4.32
C ALA A 276 -0.46 -0.17 -3.43
N GLY A 277 -0.98 -1.33 -3.83
CA GLY A 277 -1.96 -2.11 -3.07
C GLY A 277 -1.30 -2.80 -1.89
N TYR A 278 -1.78 -2.53 -0.68
CA TYR A 278 -1.29 -3.14 0.56
C TYR A 278 -2.10 -4.39 0.91
N THR A 279 -1.45 -5.39 1.46
CA THR A 279 -2.09 -6.58 2.02
C THR A 279 -1.69 -6.82 3.48
N SER A 280 -2.67 -7.22 4.29
CA SER A 280 -2.49 -7.66 5.67
C SER A 280 -1.72 -8.99 5.73
N ASP A 281 -1.23 -9.36 6.91
CA ASP A 281 -0.65 -10.70 7.16
C ASP A 281 -1.72 -11.79 6.95
N ILE A 282 -1.34 -12.92 6.37
CA ILE A 282 -2.29 -14.00 6.05
C ILE A 282 -3.01 -14.56 7.28
N PHE A 283 -2.40 -14.48 8.46
CA PHE A 283 -3.00 -14.89 9.74
C PHE A 283 -3.60 -13.71 10.52
N LEU A 284 -3.76 -12.55 9.87
CA LEU A 284 -4.31 -11.31 10.44
C LEU A 284 -3.56 -10.82 11.69
N ARG A 285 -2.26 -11.07 11.77
CA ARG A 285 -1.41 -10.54 12.84
C ARG A 285 -1.10 -9.08 12.59
N TRP A 286 -1.20 -8.28 13.63
CA TRP A 286 -0.74 -6.89 13.60
C TRP A 286 0.62 -6.76 14.29
N ASP A 287 1.57 -6.14 13.60
CA ASP A 287 2.89 -5.77 14.11
C ASP A 287 3.22 -4.34 13.65
N SER A 288 3.11 -3.39 14.56
CA SER A 288 3.34 -1.97 14.27
C SER A 288 4.77 -1.65 13.83
N ALA A 289 5.76 -2.40 14.32
CA ALA A 289 7.16 -2.20 13.94
C ALA A 289 7.39 -2.68 12.49
N ARG A 290 6.88 -3.85 12.14
CA ARG A 290 6.91 -4.39 10.78
C ARG A 290 6.17 -3.46 9.81
N PHE A 291 4.95 -3.03 10.17
CA PHE A 291 4.18 -2.11 9.36
C PHE A 291 4.89 -0.77 9.16
N THR A 292 5.48 -0.21 10.22
CA THR A 292 6.28 1.02 10.13
C THR A 292 7.46 0.86 9.17
N ALA A 293 8.14 -0.30 9.18
CA ALA A 293 9.22 -0.59 8.24
C ALA A 293 8.72 -0.65 6.80
N GLN A 294 7.56 -1.28 6.55
CA GLN A 294 6.92 -1.30 5.22
C GLN A 294 6.55 0.11 4.74
N MET A 295 6.01 0.95 5.63
CA MET A 295 5.66 2.33 5.29
C MET A 295 6.90 3.21 5.04
N ARG A 296 8.00 2.95 5.72
CA ARG A 296 9.29 3.58 5.38
C ARG A 296 9.78 3.17 3.99
N TYR A 297 9.54 1.92 3.57
CA TYR A 297 9.82 1.48 2.20
C TYR A 297 8.94 2.19 1.17
N VAL A 298 7.66 2.42 1.48
CA VAL A 298 6.77 3.24 0.62
C VAL A 298 7.37 4.62 0.39
N LEU A 299 7.80 5.31 1.45
CA LEU A 299 8.44 6.63 1.35
C LEU A 299 9.79 6.58 0.64
N ASP A 300 10.60 5.57 0.91
CA ASP A 300 11.92 5.40 0.29
C ASP A 300 11.83 5.15 -1.21
N MET A 301 10.82 4.39 -1.65
CA MET A 301 10.50 4.20 -3.07
C MET A 301 9.88 5.45 -3.75
N GLY A 302 9.57 6.48 -2.99
CA GLY A 302 9.00 7.71 -3.53
C GLY A 302 7.50 7.70 -3.69
N MET A 303 6.83 6.69 -3.19
CA MET A 303 5.38 6.60 -3.19
C MET A 303 4.76 7.52 -2.16
N ASN A 304 3.50 7.85 -2.36
CA ASN A 304 2.73 8.76 -1.52
C ASN A 304 1.40 8.18 -1.03
N THR A 305 1.01 6.99 -1.52
CA THR A 305 -0.31 6.42 -1.25
C THR A 305 -0.24 4.90 -1.12
N VAL A 306 -1.07 4.34 -0.24
CA VAL A 306 -1.39 2.90 -0.18
C VAL A 306 -2.89 2.69 -0.35
N ARG A 307 -3.28 1.66 -1.09
CA ARG A 307 -4.67 1.25 -1.25
C ARG A 307 -4.94 -0.01 -0.47
N LEU A 308 -6.08 -0.03 0.23
CA LEU A 308 -6.65 -1.20 0.87
C LEU A 308 -7.79 -1.71 0.00
N GLU A 309 -7.62 -2.89 -0.58
CA GLU A 309 -8.65 -3.52 -1.39
C GLU A 309 -9.31 -4.64 -0.62
N GLY A 310 -10.63 -4.59 -0.60
CA GLY A 310 -11.45 -5.63 -0.02
C GLY A 310 -11.27 -5.82 1.48
N LYS A 311 -10.53 -4.96 2.14
CA LYS A 311 -10.28 -5.01 3.58
C LYS A 311 -9.87 -3.67 4.16
N LEU A 312 -10.09 -3.54 5.46
CA LEU A 312 -9.55 -2.46 6.27
C LEU A 312 -8.58 -3.04 7.29
N GLU A 313 -7.71 -2.20 7.86
CA GLU A 313 -6.63 -2.66 8.72
C GLU A 313 -6.87 -2.27 10.19
N HIS A 314 -5.95 -2.65 11.07
CA HIS A 314 -5.94 -2.26 12.48
C HIS A 314 -5.95 -0.72 12.63
N PRO A 315 -6.62 -0.13 13.62
CA PRO A 315 -6.69 1.33 13.78
C PRO A 315 -5.33 2.04 13.82
N GLU A 316 -4.31 1.43 14.43
CA GLU A 316 -2.95 1.98 14.49
C GLU A 316 -2.30 2.16 13.09
N PHE A 317 -2.77 1.46 12.08
CA PHE A 317 -2.38 1.67 10.68
C PHE A 317 -2.52 3.13 10.27
N TYR A 318 -3.65 3.73 10.61
CA TYR A 318 -3.96 5.12 10.23
C TYR A 318 -3.18 6.12 11.06
N ASP A 319 -2.93 5.86 12.34
CA ASP A 319 -2.07 6.70 13.18
C ASP A 319 -0.63 6.77 12.62
N ILE A 320 -0.10 5.65 12.14
CA ILE A 320 1.23 5.58 11.54
C ILE A 320 1.27 6.30 10.19
N THR A 321 0.26 6.11 9.34
CA THR A 321 0.20 6.79 8.03
C THR A 321 -0.02 8.30 8.19
N ASP A 322 -0.80 8.74 9.17
CA ASP A 322 -0.95 10.15 9.54
C ASP A 322 0.37 10.80 9.92
N ALA A 323 1.16 10.11 10.75
CA ALA A 323 2.45 10.60 11.22
C ALA A 323 3.52 10.61 10.13
N LEU A 324 3.43 9.69 9.17
CA LEU A 324 4.38 9.56 8.07
C LEU A 324 3.99 10.37 6.81
N GLY A 325 2.76 10.86 6.74
CA GLY A 325 2.27 11.61 5.57
C GLY A 325 1.99 10.74 4.35
N ILE A 326 1.60 9.48 4.56
CA ILE A 326 1.22 8.56 3.48
C ILE A 326 -0.30 8.61 3.33
N MET A 327 -0.78 8.87 2.11
CA MET A 327 -2.22 8.85 1.85
C MET A 327 -2.74 7.41 1.84
N VAL A 328 -3.99 7.22 2.25
CA VAL A 328 -4.66 5.92 2.28
C VAL A 328 -5.94 5.97 1.47
N MET A 329 -6.15 4.96 0.62
CA MET A 329 -7.38 4.73 -0.13
C MET A 329 -8.08 3.49 0.46
N PRO A 330 -8.89 3.64 1.52
CA PRO A 330 -9.65 2.53 2.08
C PRO A 330 -10.88 2.22 1.24
N GLY A 331 -11.35 0.98 1.31
CA GLY A 331 -12.55 0.55 0.60
C GLY A 331 -13.08 -0.78 1.11
N TRP A 332 -14.30 -1.10 0.65
CA TRP A 332 -14.97 -2.32 0.99
C TRP A 332 -14.51 -3.52 0.17
N GLU A 333 -15.07 -4.65 0.56
CA GLU A 333 -14.80 -6.01 0.09
C GLU A 333 -14.69 -6.13 -1.42
N CYS A 334 -13.85 -7.05 -1.85
CA CYS A 334 -13.70 -7.48 -3.22
C CYS A 334 -14.05 -8.96 -3.36
N CYS A 335 -14.65 -9.27 -4.50
CA CYS A 335 -14.67 -10.60 -5.11
C CYS A 335 -15.45 -11.65 -4.31
N ASP A 336 -16.33 -11.24 -3.41
CA ASP A 336 -17.19 -12.11 -2.61
C ASP A 336 -18.63 -11.57 -2.48
N LYS A 337 -19.44 -12.20 -1.63
CA LYS A 337 -20.83 -11.77 -1.38
C LYS A 337 -20.96 -10.28 -1.02
N TRP A 338 -19.97 -9.69 -0.37
CA TRP A 338 -20.07 -8.35 0.22
C TRP A 338 -19.79 -7.21 -0.75
N GLU A 339 -19.38 -7.50 -1.96
CA GLU A 339 -19.41 -6.54 -3.06
C GLU A 339 -20.84 -6.17 -3.47
N ALA A 340 -21.84 -6.94 -3.05
CA ALA A 340 -23.27 -6.69 -3.20
C ALA A 340 -23.73 -6.50 -4.65
N TRP A 341 -23.04 -7.07 -5.61
CA TRP A 341 -23.41 -7.08 -7.02
C TRP A 341 -24.24 -8.30 -7.40
N SER A 342 -24.88 -8.27 -8.55
CA SER A 342 -25.78 -9.34 -8.99
C SER A 342 -25.07 -10.57 -9.54
N TYR A 343 -23.75 -10.51 -9.73
CA TYR A 343 -22.93 -11.56 -10.31
C TYR A 343 -21.54 -11.59 -9.66
N ASN A 344 -21.06 -12.78 -9.36
CA ASN A 344 -19.72 -13.01 -8.84
C ASN A 344 -19.26 -14.41 -9.22
N ASP A 345 -18.18 -14.53 -10.00
CA ASP A 345 -17.64 -15.78 -10.51
C ASP A 345 -17.05 -16.69 -9.40
N ASN A 346 -16.76 -16.13 -8.23
CA ASN A 346 -16.15 -16.85 -7.13
C ASN A 346 -17.16 -17.59 -6.23
N ILE A 347 -18.47 -17.40 -6.47
CA ILE A 347 -19.53 -18.07 -5.74
C ILE A 347 -20.59 -18.64 -6.71
N GLU A 348 -21.08 -19.85 -6.41
CA GLU A 348 -22.03 -20.58 -7.28
C GLU A 348 -23.35 -19.83 -7.59
N ASN A 349 -23.79 -19.01 -6.67
CA ASN A 349 -25.04 -18.24 -6.79
C ASN A 349 -24.77 -16.75 -6.65
N PRO A 350 -25.50 -15.91 -7.39
CA PRO A 350 -25.44 -14.46 -7.23
C PRO A 350 -25.59 -14.06 -5.77
N ALA A 351 -24.80 -13.10 -5.33
CA ALA A 351 -24.82 -12.62 -3.96
C ALA A 351 -26.12 -11.86 -3.69
N VAL A 352 -27.06 -12.49 -3.02
CA VAL A 352 -28.30 -11.88 -2.56
C VAL A 352 -28.18 -11.56 -1.08
N TRP A 353 -28.32 -10.29 -0.73
CA TRP A 353 -28.32 -9.86 0.67
C TRP A 353 -29.69 -9.96 1.29
N ASP A 354 -29.75 -10.43 2.53
CA ASP A 354 -30.93 -10.41 3.39
C ASP A 354 -30.91 -9.21 4.37
N ALA A 355 -31.92 -9.12 5.23
CA ALA A 355 -32.02 -8.04 6.22
C ALA A 355 -30.87 -8.05 7.23
N ASN A 356 -30.30 -9.19 7.55
CA ASN A 356 -29.15 -9.31 8.47
C ASN A 356 -27.87 -8.83 7.80
N ASP A 357 -27.70 -9.11 6.51
CA ASP A 357 -26.55 -8.60 5.74
C ASP A 357 -26.56 -7.06 5.71
N TYR A 358 -27.68 -6.44 5.40
CA TYR A 358 -27.82 -4.97 5.44
C TYR A 358 -27.58 -4.39 6.84
N ALA A 359 -28.02 -5.08 7.90
CA ALA A 359 -27.76 -4.65 9.27
C ALA A 359 -26.27 -4.76 9.61
N THR A 360 -25.59 -5.85 9.21
CA THR A 360 -24.14 -6.04 9.38
C THR A 360 -23.36 -5.00 8.61
N ALA A 361 -23.71 -4.72 7.35
CA ALA A 361 -23.10 -3.67 6.53
C ALA A 361 -23.24 -2.30 7.18
N ASN A 362 -24.44 -1.96 7.69
CA ASN A 362 -24.68 -0.68 8.36
C ASN A 362 -23.85 -0.52 9.64
N ALA A 363 -23.80 -1.54 10.49
CA ALA A 363 -22.99 -1.52 11.71
C ALA A 363 -21.48 -1.39 11.39
N SER A 364 -21.01 -2.10 10.35
CA SER A 364 -19.62 -2.09 9.93
C SER A 364 -19.19 -0.74 9.37
N ILE A 365 -19.94 -0.18 8.41
CA ILE A 365 -19.59 1.13 7.83
C ILE A 365 -19.66 2.26 8.86
N TYR A 366 -20.65 2.23 9.74
CA TYR A 366 -20.77 3.26 10.78
C TYR A 366 -19.56 3.23 11.73
N HIS A 367 -19.13 2.03 12.14
CA HIS A 367 -17.95 1.85 12.98
C HIS A 367 -16.67 2.30 12.30
N GLU A 368 -16.44 1.87 11.06
CA GLU A 368 -15.22 2.22 10.32
C GLU A 368 -15.19 3.71 9.96
N ALA A 369 -16.30 4.28 9.51
CA ALA A 369 -16.39 5.71 9.22
C ALA A 369 -16.12 6.57 10.46
N ALA A 370 -16.60 6.14 11.66
CA ALA A 370 -16.30 6.80 12.92
C ALA A 370 -14.82 6.75 13.29
N THR A 371 -14.14 5.66 12.94
CA THR A 371 -12.70 5.52 13.14
C THR A 371 -11.92 6.39 12.14
N LEU A 372 -12.26 6.34 10.87
CA LEU A 372 -11.51 6.97 9.78
C LEU A 372 -11.70 8.50 9.69
N GLN A 373 -12.79 9.04 10.21
CA GLN A 373 -13.25 10.41 10.01
C GLN A 373 -12.21 11.49 10.39
N THR A 374 -11.39 11.23 11.41
CA THR A 374 -10.39 12.20 11.91
C THR A 374 -9.00 12.02 11.29
N HIS A 375 -8.73 10.93 10.55
CA HIS A 375 -7.42 10.64 10.00
C HIS A 375 -7.08 11.49 8.77
N PRO A 376 -6.09 12.38 8.81
CA PRO A 376 -5.72 13.21 7.67
C PRO A 376 -5.08 12.43 6.53
N SER A 377 -4.55 11.25 6.76
CA SER A 377 -4.01 10.38 5.72
C SER A 377 -5.08 9.82 4.79
N VAL A 378 -6.34 9.71 5.21
CA VAL A 378 -7.42 9.18 4.35
C VAL A 378 -7.68 10.13 3.18
N LEU A 379 -7.53 9.64 1.94
CA LEU A 379 -7.71 10.39 0.70
C LEU A 379 -9.16 10.41 0.24
N MET A 380 -9.84 9.29 0.32
CA MET A 380 -11.20 9.07 -0.18
C MET A 380 -11.75 7.77 0.42
N TYR A 381 -12.96 7.37 0.05
CA TYR A 381 -13.53 6.08 0.42
C TYR A 381 -14.14 5.39 -0.82
N PHE A 382 -13.75 4.11 -1.07
CA PHE A 382 -14.42 3.26 -2.05
C PHE A 382 -15.62 2.54 -1.41
N VAL A 383 -16.79 2.59 -2.06
CA VAL A 383 -17.96 1.81 -1.62
C VAL A 383 -18.08 0.46 -2.32
N GLY A 384 -17.25 0.20 -3.30
CA GLY A 384 -17.05 -1.08 -3.98
C GLY A 384 -15.63 -1.19 -4.52
N SER A 385 -15.26 -2.35 -5.06
CA SER A 385 -13.95 -2.62 -5.67
C SER A 385 -14.09 -2.89 -7.17
N ASP A 386 -14.24 -4.14 -7.62
CA ASP A 386 -14.39 -4.49 -9.03
C ASP A 386 -15.72 -4.04 -9.62
N PHE A 387 -16.72 -3.98 -8.77
CA PHE A 387 -18.07 -3.59 -9.09
C PHE A 387 -18.63 -2.63 -8.06
N TRP A 388 -19.80 -2.12 -8.32
CA TRP A 388 -20.54 -1.26 -7.39
C TRP A 388 -21.55 -2.06 -6.57
N PRO A 389 -21.77 -1.70 -5.30
CA PRO A 389 -22.82 -2.30 -4.51
C PRO A 389 -24.21 -1.93 -5.05
N ASN A 390 -25.22 -2.74 -4.75
CA ASN A 390 -26.60 -2.41 -5.07
C ASN A 390 -27.05 -1.10 -4.41
N ASP A 391 -28.12 -0.48 -4.90
CA ASP A 391 -28.58 0.85 -4.46
C ASP A 391 -28.89 0.91 -2.95
N GLN A 392 -29.40 -0.17 -2.36
CA GLN A 392 -29.68 -0.22 -0.92
C GLN A 392 -28.40 -0.23 -0.11
N ALA A 393 -27.42 -1.05 -0.47
CA ALA A 393 -26.12 -1.09 0.19
C ALA A 393 -25.37 0.25 0.03
N ALA A 394 -25.35 0.82 -1.18
CA ALA A 394 -24.76 2.13 -1.44
C ALA A 394 -25.41 3.24 -0.59
N SER A 395 -26.74 3.20 -0.45
CA SER A 395 -27.48 4.15 0.38
C SER A 395 -27.12 4.03 1.87
N ILE A 396 -26.90 2.82 2.36
CA ILE A 396 -26.43 2.57 3.73
C ILE A 396 -25.03 3.14 3.92
N TYR A 397 -24.09 2.85 3.00
CA TYR A 397 -22.71 3.32 3.10
C TYR A 397 -22.62 4.84 3.07
N VAL A 398 -23.22 5.47 2.08
CA VAL A 398 -23.23 6.93 1.96
C VAL A 398 -23.99 7.59 3.12
N GLY A 399 -25.08 6.97 3.58
CA GLY A 399 -25.86 7.43 4.73
C GLY A 399 -25.03 7.46 6.01
N ALA A 400 -24.28 6.40 6.29
CA ALA A 400 -23.42 6.32 7.48
C ALA A 400 -22.28 7.35 7.41
N LEU A 401 -21.60 7.47 6.28
CA LEU A 401 -20.55 8.47 6.06
C LEU A 401 -21.09 9.89 6.29
N LYS A 402 -22.23 10.24 5.72
CA LYS A 402 -22.87 11.56 5.92
C LYS A 402 -23.29 11.81 7.39
N ALA A 403 -23.83 10.79 8.05
CA ALA A 403 -24.23 10.89 9.46
C ALA A 403 -23.04 11.16 10.39
N LEU A 404 -21.83 10.83 9.94
CA LEU A 404 -20.58 11.06 10.66
C LEU A 404 -19.80 12.29 10.16
N ASP A 405 -20.46 13.21 9.46
CA ASP A 405 -19.87 14.46 8.94
C ASP A 405 -18.64 14.20 8.02
N TRP A 406 -18.70 13.18 7.17
CA TRP A 406 -17.63 12.84 6.25
C TRP A 406 -17.36 13.95 5.23
N GLN A 407 -16.11 14.40 5.12
CA GLN A 407 -15.72 15.54 4.27
C GLN A 407 -14.85 15.13 3.06
N LEU A 408 -14.63 13.85 2.86
CA LEU A 408 -13.75 13.34 1.81
C LEU A 408 -14.53 12.81 0.60
N PRO A 409 -13.90 12.69 -0.57
CA PRO A 409 -14.53 12.07 -1.73
C PRO A 409 -15.00 10.65 -1.43
N ILE A 410 -16.17 10.30 -1.97
CA ILE A 410 -16.72 8.94 -1.97
C ILE A 410 -16.73 8.48 -3.43
N ILE A 411 -16.06 7.38 -3.71
CA ILE A 411 -15.91 6.83 -5.06
C ILE A 411 -16.75 5.56 -5.18
N PRO A 412 -17.51 5.37 -6.28
CA PRO A 412 -18.43 4.23 -6.39
C PRO A 412 -17.73 2.87 -6.35
N TYR A 413 -16.64 2.74 -7.09
CA TYR A 413 -15.82 1.54 -7.15
C TYR A 413 -14.51 1.82 -7.93
N ALA A 414 -13.58 0.89 -7.88
CA ALA A 414 -12.24 1.11 -8.38
C ALA A 414 -12.06 0.81 -9.89
N ALA A 415 -13.06 0.22 -10.54
CA ALA A 415 -13.05 -0.10 -11.98
C ALA A 415 -13.85 0.93 -12.80
N ARG A 416 -13.89 0.73 -14.12
CA ARG A 416 -14.71 1.50 -15.04
C ARG A 416 -15.57 0.53 -15.86
N LYS A 417 -16.81 0.35 -15.42
CA LYS A 417 -17.79 -0.52 -16.07
C LYS A 417 -19.08 0.25 -16.29
N ASP A 418 -20.01 -0.33 -17.04
CA ASP A 418 -21.32 0.28 -17.32
C ASP A 418 -22.26 0.12 -16.13
N GLY A 419 -22.45 1.18 -15.38
CA GLY A 419 -23.34 1.27 -14.22
C GLY A 419 -22.65 1.80 -12.97
N TYR A 420 -23.47 2.36 -12.09
CA TYR A 420 -23.03 2.90 -10.78
C TYR A 420 -24.23 3.26 -9.91
N PRO A 421 -24.09 3.28 -8.58
CA PRO A 421 -25.16 3.79 -7.71
C PRO A 421 -25.34 5.29 -7.90
N ALA A 422 -26.53 5.73 -8.24
CA ALA A 422 -26.82 7.15 -8.52
C ALA A 422 -26.47 8.08 -7.36
N ILE A 423 -26.54 7.60 -6.11
CA ILE A 423 -26.20 8.37 -4.90
C ILE A 423 -24.72 8.72 -4.80
N VAL A 424 -23.82 7.99 -5.49
CA VAL A 424 -22.37 8.21 -5.49
C VAL A 424 -21.91 8.92 -6.76
N GLY A 425 -22.48 8.57 -7.92
CA GLY A 425 -22.10 9.09 -9.23
C GLY A 425 -21.21 8.15 -10.06
N PRO A 426 -20.70 8.60 -11.20
CA PRO A 426 -20.01 7.75 -12.16
C PRO A 426 -18.63 7.31 -11.69
N PRO A 427 -18.16 6.12 -12.14
CA PRO A 427 -16.80 5.67 -11.93
C PRO A 427 -15.80 6.49 -12.75
N SER A 428 -14.57 6.60 -12.28
CA SER A 428 -13.54 7.45 -12.89
C SER A 428 -12.13 6.89 -12.79
N MET A 429 -12.02 5.59 -12.49
CA MET A 429 -10.74 4.86 -12.37
C MET A 429 -10.78 3.62 -13.26
N LYS A 430 -9.62 3.20 -13.76
CA LYS A 430 -9.49 1.97 -14.56
C LYS A 430 -8.81 0.88 -13.75
N MET A 431 -9.32 -0.35 -13.86
CA MET A 431 -8.81 -1.56 -13.26
C MET A 431 -8.60 -2.64 -14.34
N ASP A 432 -8.02 -2.26 -15.45
CA ASP A 432 -7.87 -3.13 -16.62
C ASP A 432 -6.42 -3.59 -16.78
N GLY A 433 -5.75 -3.86 -15.67
CA GLY A 433 -4.40 -4.39 -15.62
C GLY A 433 -3.34 -3.48 -16.26
N PRO A 434 -2.21 -4.04 -16.70
CA PRO A 434 -1.90 -5.48 -16.71
C PRO A 434 -1.69 -6.03 -15.31
N TYR A 435 -1.82 -7.36 -15.18
CA TYR A 435 -1.53 -8.11 -13.95
C TYR A 435 -0.37 -9.10 -14.14
N ASP A 436 0.06 -9.33 -15.37
CA ASP A 436 1.25 -10.10 -15.70
C ASP A 436 2.23 -9.24 -16.48
N TRP A 437 3.39 -9.81 -16.81
CA TRP A 437 4.49 -9.06 -17.36
C TRP A 437 4.16 -8.38 -18.69
N VAL A 438 4.51 -7.10 -18.76
CA VAL A 438 4.55 -6.29 -19.98
C VAL A 438 5.89 -5.59 -20.08
N PRO A 439 6.41 -5.34 -21.31
CA PRO A 439 7.70 -4.70 -21.51
C PRO A 439 7.67 -3.21 -21.13
N PRO A 440 8.84 -2.59 -20.87
CA PRO A 440 8.93 -1.18 -20.46
C PRO A 440 8.23 -0.17 -21.38
N ASN A 441 8.25 -0.41 -22.69
CA ASN A 441 7.60 0.50 -23.66
C ASN A 441 6.06 0.50 -23.59
N TYR A 442 5.44 -0.51 -22.95
CA TYR A 442 4.00 -0.57 -22.74
C TYR A 442 3.45 0.71 -22.07
N TRP A 443 4.14 1.22 -21.07
CA TRP A 443 3.70 2.41 -20.30
C TRP A 443 3.80 3.71 -21.09
N TRP A 444 4.60 3.74 -22.14
CA TRP A 444 4.87 4.90 -22.98
C TRP A 444 4.12 4.89 -24.32
N ASP A 445 3.59 3.74 -24.70
CA ASP A 445 2.80 3.59 -25.93
C ASP A 445 1.35 4.02 -25.70
N VAL A 446 1.17 5.32 -25.48
CA VAL A 446 -0.10 5.96 -25.18
C VAL A 446 -0.59 6.76 -26.39
N GLU A 447 -1.74 6.33 -26.94
CA GLU A 447 -2.48 7.09 -27.93
C GLU A 447 -3.71 7.69 -27.24
N PRO A 448 -3.80 9.01 -27.03
CA PRO A 448 -4.87 9.63 -26.24
C PRO A 448 -6.29 9.38 -26.77
N SER A 449 -6.42 9.12 -28.06
CA SER A 449 -7.71 8.85 -28.73
C SER A 449 -8.08 7.36 -28.73
N ASP A 450 -7.14 6.47 -28.41
CA ASP A 450 -7.36 5.02 -28.44
C ASP A 450 -7.81 4.51 -27.06
N THR A 451 -9.07 4.04 -27.02
CA THR A 451 -9.66 3.47 -25.79
C THR A 451 -9.37 1.98 -25.62
N SER A 452 -8.79 1.30 -26.62
CA SER A 452 -8.43 -0.11 -26.56
C SER A 452 -7.14 -0.37 -25.77
N ARG A 453 -6.29 0.65 -25.56
CA ARG A 453 -5.04 0.55 -24.79
C ARG A 453 -5.33 0.74 -23.31
N LEU A 454 -5.78 -0.32 -22.64
CA LEU A 454 -6.37 -0.26 -21.32
C LEU A 454 -5.38 0.16 -20.21
N GLY A 455 -4.20 -0.46 -20.14
CA GLY A 455 -3.30 -0.33 -19.01
C GLY A 455 -2.18 0.71 -19.11
N ALA A 456 -1.86 1.23 -20.31
CA ALA A 456 -0.80 2.20 -20.52
C ALA A 456 -0.92 3.46 -19.63
N ALA A 457 0.15 4.25 -19.46
CA ALA A 457 0.20 5.33 -18.48
C ALA A 457 -0.66 6.55 -18.86
N PHE A 458 -1.96 6.47 -18.60
CA PHE A 458 -2.93 7.56 -18.66
C PHE A 458 -4.04 7.37 -17.63
N GLY A 459 -4.73 8.42 -17.28
CA GLY A 459 -5.85 8.41 -16.34
C GLY A 459 -5.45 7.93 -14.96
N PHE A 460 -6.41 7.40 -14.21
CA PHE A 460 -6.19 6.84 -12.88
C PHE A 460 -6.30 5.30 -12.92
N GLY A 461 -5.16 4.63 -12.78
CA GLY A 461 -5.12 3.17 -12.65
C GLY A 461 -5.20 2.75 -11.18
N SER A 462 -6.31 2.13 -10.80
CA SER A 462 -6.57 1.72 -9.41
C SER A 462 -5.90 0.41 -9.03
N GLU A 463 -5.63 -0.43 -10.04
CA GLU A 463 -4.85 -1.67 -9.96
C GLU A 463 -4.20 -1.93 -11.30
N LEU A 464 -2.89 -1.94 -11.32
CA LEU A 464 -2.14 -2.32 -12.51
C LEU A 464 -0.66 -2.54 -12.15
N GLY A 465 -0.06 -3.51 -12.78
CA GLY A 465 1.35 -3.79 -12.57
C GLY A 465 1.87 -4.84 -13.55
N PRO A 466 3.18 -4.87 -13.79
CA PRO A 466 3.80 -5.81 -14.74
C PRO A 466 4.04 -7.20 -14.14
N GLY A 467 3.26 -7.63 -13.15
CA GLY A 467 3.32 -8.98 -12.60
C GLY A 467 4.65 -9.38 -11.92
N VAL A 468 5.54 -8.42 -11.66
CA VAL A 468 6.90 -8.67 -11.16
C VAL A 468 6.99 -8.63 -9.64
N GLY A 469 8.10 -9.11 -9.09
CA GLY A 469 8.37 -9.14 -7.65
C GLY A 469 9.06 -10.43 -7.21
N THR A 470 10.00 -10.93 -7.99
CA THR A 470 10.77 -12.14 -7.67
C THR A 470 11.66 -11.91 -6.45
N PRO A 471 11.51 -12.70 -5.36
CA PRO A 471 12.41 -12.62 -4.22
C PRO A 471 13.86 -12.98 -4.60
N GLU A 472 14.80 -12.46 -3.83
CA GLU A 472 16.20 -12.87 -3.93
C GLU A 472 16.42 -14.33 -3.51
N MET A 473 17.53 -14.92 -3.95
CA MET A 473 17.88 -16.32 -3.71
C MET A 473 17.83 -16.71 -2.22
N SER A 474 18.25 -15.83 -1.34
CA SER A 474 18.24 -16.06 0.10
C SER A 474 16.82 -16.17 0.66
N SER A 475 15.90 -15.38 0.15
CA SER A 475 14.49 -15.44 0.52
C SER A 475 13.78 -16.66 -0.09
N LEU A 476 14.05 -17.01 -1.36
CA LEU A 476 13.49 -18.21 -2.00
C LEU A 476 13.76 -19.48 -1.20
N LYS A 477 14.98 -19.61 -0.67
CA LYS A 477 15.39 -20.75 0.16
C LYS A 477 14.64 -20.89 1.48
N LYS A 478 13.96 -19.84 1.93
CA LYS A 478 13.19 -19.84 3.19
C LYS A 478 11.81 -20.49 3.03
N PHE A 479 11.31 -20.62 1.81
CA PHE A 479 9.96 -21.15 1.55
C PHE A 479 9.84 -22.12 0.38
N LEU A 480 10.89 -22.31 -0.42
CA LEU A 480 10.93 -23.28 -1.50
C LEU A 480 11.99 -24.35 -1.26
N THR A 481 11.63 -25.60 -1.54
CA THR A 481 12.60 -26.70 -1.62
C THR A 481 13.47 -26.57 -2.87
N THR A 482 14.55 -27.32 -2.95
CA THR A 482 15.40 -27.37 -4.16
C THR A 482 14.57 -27.79 -5.38
N ALA A 483 13.67 -28.76 -5.24
CA ALA A 483 12.81 -29.23 -6.32
C ALA A 483 11.82 -28.13 -6.79
N ASP A 484 11.28 -27.35 -5.87
CA ASP A 484 10.41 -26.21 -6.22
C ASP A 484 11.18 -25.12 -6.94
N MET A 485 12.39 -24.78 -6.46
CA MET A 485 13.25 -23.80 -7.11
C MET A 485 13.68 -24.24 -8.50
N ASP A 486 13.91 -25.53 -8.72
CA ASP A 486 14.26 -26.07 -10.04
C ASP A 486 13.11 -25.92 -11.04
N LYS A 487 11.85 -25.99 -10.61
CA LYS A 487 10.71 -25.74 -11.49
C LYS A 487 10.72 -24.33 -12.08
N LEU A 488 11.22 -23.33 -11.36
CA LEU A 488 11.22 -21.93 -11.82
C LEU A 488 11.96 -21.77 -13.16
N TRP A 489 13.04 -22.47 -13.34
CA TRP A 489 13.88 -22.29 -14.52
C TRP A 489 13.88 -23.48 -15.49
N GLN A 490 13.53 -24.69 -15.02
CA GLN A 490 13.47 -25.90 -15.86
C GLN A 490 12.09 -26.14 -16.46
N GLN A 491 11.02 -25.64 -15.82
CA GLN A 491 9.63 -25.85 -16.23
C GLN A 491 8.88 -24.51 -16.35
N PRO A 492 9.20 -23.71 -17.39
CA PRO A 492 8.73 -22.31 -17.48
C PRO A 492 7.20 -22.13 -17.51
N ASN A 493 6.45 -23.19 -17.87
CA ASN A 493 4.99 -23.18 -17.98
C ASN A 493 4.30 -23.90 -16.82
N ALA A 494 5.06 -24.33 -15.81
CA ALA A 494 4.45 -25.04 -14.68
C ALA A 494 3.62 -24.13 -13.81
N SER A 495 2.53 -24.65 -13.26
CA SER A 495 1.87 -24.05 -12.09
C SER A 495 2.83 -24.09 -10.90
N LEU A 496 2.94 -23.00 -10.19
CA LEU A 496 3.92 -22.82 -9.12
C LEU A 496 3.21 -22.66 -7.77
N LEU A 497 3.87 -23.16 -6.74
CA LEU A 497 3.54 -22.82 -5.36
C LEU A 497 3.88 -21.34 -5.09
N HIS A 498 3.29 -20.77 -4.06
CA HIS A 498 3.58 -19.39 -3.63
C HIS A 498 3.29 -18.31 -4.71
N MET A 499 2.34 -18.60 -5.55
CA MET A 499 1.69 -17.61 -6.43
C MET A 499 0.38 -17.16 -5.77
N THR A 500 -0.69 -17.09 -6.54
CA THR A 500 -2.05 -16.85 -6.05
C THR A 500 -2.79 -18.18 -5.84
N VAL A 501 -4.10 -18.16 -5.72
CA VAL A 501 -4.91 -19.38 -5.65
C VAL A 501 -4.83 -20.17 -6.96
N ASN A 502 -4.84 -21.50 -6.88
CA ASN A 502 -4.71 -22.38 -8.05
C ASN A 502 -5.85 -22.25 -9.08
N THR A 503 -6.96 -21.65 -8.70
CA THR A 503 -8.12 -21.42 -9.56
C THR A 503 -8.04 -20.13 -10.36
N SER A 504 -7.06 -19.25 -10.07
CA SER A 504 -6.88 -18.01 -10.81
C SER A 504 -5.82 -18.17 -11.91
N ASP A 505 -5.91 -17.32 -12.93
CA ASP A 505 -4.91 -17.22 -14.01
C ASP A 505 -3.52 -16.82 -13.50
N PHE A 506 -3.44 -16.33 -12.27
CA PHE A 506 -2.22 -15.87 -11.61
C PHE A 506 -1.35 -16.99 -11.01
N SER A 507 -1.64 -18.26 -11.29
CA SER A 507 -0.93 -19.41 -10.69
C SER A 507 0.36 -19.79 -11.40
N THR A 508 0.70 -19.18 -12.53
CA THR A 508 1.88 -19.51 -13.35
C THR A 508 2.74 -18.28 -13.61
N ARG A 509 3.99 -18.51 -14.05
CA ARG A 509 4.87 -17.46 -14.56
C ARG A 509 5.09 -17.60 -16.08
N THR A 510 4.16 -18.21 -16.80
CA THR A 510 4.32 -18.52 -18.23
C THR A 510 4.59 -17.25 -19.05
N ILE A 511 3.79 -16.21 -18.91
CA ILE A 511 3.96 -14.93 -19.62
C ILE A 511 5.27 -14.24 -19.22
N TYR A 512 5.55 -14.18 -17.92
CA TYR A 512 6.78 -13.62 -17.39
C TYR A 512 8.03 -14.36 -17.93
N ASN A 513 8.01 -15.68 -17.90
CA ASN A 513 9.11 -16.51 -18.40
C ASN A 513 9.28 -16.38 -19.92
N LEU A 514 8.19 -16.31 -20.68
CA LEU A 514 8.24 -16.05 -22.13
C LEU A 514 8.96 -14.73 -22.43
N GLY A 515 8.62 -13.67 -21.69
CA GLY A 515 9.30 -12.37 -21.78
C GLY A 515 10.80 -12.48 -21.46
N MET A 516 11.14 -13.19 -20.37
CA MET A 516 12.55 -13.40 -19.97
C MET A 516 13.34 -14.15 -21.02
N TRP A 517 12.81 -15.28 -21.53
CA TRP A 517 13.48 -16.09 -22.57
C TRP A 517 13.64 -15.31 -23.86
N GLY A 518 12.60 -14.56 -24.26
CA GLY A 518 12.62 -13.76 -25.47
C GLY A 518 13.61 -12.61 -25.42
N LYS A 519 13.74 -11.93 -24.28
CA LYS A 519 14.63 -10.77 -24.12
C LYS A 519 16.06 -11.15 -23.75
N TYR A 520 16.23 -12.00 -22.75
CA TYR A 520 17.54 -12.28 -22.13
C TYR A 520 18.09 -13.68 -22.46
N GLY A 521 17.34 -14.48 -23.21
CA GLY A 521 17.65 -15.88 -23.49
C GLY A 521 17.33 -16.82 -22.33
N ALA A 522 17.20 -18.11 -22.62
CA ALA A 522 16.92 -19.15 -21.63
C ALA A 522 17.92 -19.08 -20.45
N PRO A 523 17.49 -19.25 -19.21
CA PRO A 523 18.40 -19.35 -18.07
C PRO A 523 19.29 -20.61 -18.17
N THR A 524 20.52 -20.47 -17.68
CA THR A 524 21.50 -21.58 -17.65
C THR A 524 21.54 -22.31 -16.31
N GLY A 525 20.74 -21.83 -15.35
CA GLY A 525 20.62 -22.38 -14.01
C GLY A 525 19.82 -21.44 -13.11
N LEU A 526 19.53 -21.86 -11.88
CA LEU A 526 18.72 -21.08 -10.94
C LEU A 526 19.31 -19.68 -10.64
N ALA A 527 20.63 -19.58 -10.44
CA ALA A 527 21.27 -18.29 -10.17
C ALA A 527 21.15 -17.32 -11.36
N ASP A 528 21.27 -17.83 -12.58
CA ASP A 528 21.06 -17.04 -13.81
C ASP A 528 19.60 -16.63 -13.97
N TYR A 529 18.64 -17.53 -13.64
CA TYR A 529 17.22 -17.23 -13.62
C TYR A 529 16.92 -16.06 -12.68
N VAL A 530 17.34 -16.16 -11.41
CA VAL A 530 17.10 -15.11 -10.41
C VAL A 530 17.74 -13.79 -10.84
N SER A 531 18.97 -13.82 -11.34
CA SER A 531 19.64 -12.60 -11.83
C SER A 531 18.91 -11.95 -13.01
N LYS A 532 18.38 -12.73 -13.95
CA LYS A 532 17.55 -12.24 -15.07
C LYS A 532 16.20 -11.71 -14.57
N ALA A 533 15.59 -12.38 -13.59
CA ALA A 533 14.35 -11.94 -12.96
C ALA A 533 14.53 -10.58 -12.31
N GLN A 534 15.61 -10.35 -11.55
CA GLN A 534 15.87 -9.05 -10.94
C GLN A 534 16.03 -7.93 -11.98
N MET A 535 16.64 -8.20 -13.14
CA MET A 535 16.73 -7.22 -14.23
C MET A 535 15.35 -6.90 -14.82
N MET A 536 14.53 -7.93 -15.08
CA MET A 536 13.16 -7.74 -15.59
C MET A 536 12.30 -6.96 -14.59
N ASP A 537 12.35 -7.33 -13.33
CA ASP A 537 11.58 -6.72 -12.27
C ASP A 537 11.97 -5.24 -12.09
N TYR A 538 13.28 -4.94 -12.13
CA TYR A 538 13.80 -3.59 -12.05
C TYR A 538 13.32 -2.71 -13.21
N GLU A 539 13.51 -3.16 -14.46
CA GLU A 539 13.14 -2.35 -15.63
C GLU A 539 11.62 -2.16 -15.76
N ALA A 540 10.83 -3.19 -15.42
CA ALA A 540 9.38 -3.15 -15.55
C ALA A 540 8.74 -2.22 -14.50
N ALA A 541 9.13 -2.36 -13.22
CA ALA A 541 8.65 -1.48 -12.16
C ALA A 541 9.08 -0.02 -12.40
N ARG A 542 10.36 0.21 -12.77
CA ARG A 542 10.85 1.56 -13.10
C ARG A 542 10.03 2.20 -14.22
N ALA A 543 9.81 1.48 -15.32
CA ALA A 543 9.12 2.02 -16.49
C ALA A 543 7.67 2.42 -16.18
N GLN A 544 6.97 1.71 -15.32
CA GLN A 544 5.64 2.05 -14.88
C GLN A 544 5.63 3.38 -14.11
N TYR A 545 6.47 3.51 -13.07
CA TYR A 545 6.54 4.74 -12.27
C TYR A 545 7.02 5.93 -13.11
N GLU A 546 8.00 5.74 -13.99
CA GLU A 546 8.48 6.77 -14.90
C GLU A 546 7.42 7.19 -15.93
N GLY A 547 6.70 6.23 -16.52
CA GLY A 547 5.64 6.49 -17.49
C GLY A 547 4.53 7.37 -16.89
N TYR A 548 4.00 6.99 -15.73
CA TYR A 548 2.98 7.79 -15.05
C TYR A 548 3.52 9.16 -14.63
N SER A 549 4.72 9.24 -14.08
CA SER A 549 5.33 10.50 -13.65
C SER A 549 5.61 11.46 -14.82
N ALA A 550 6.14 10.95 -15.93
CA ALA A 550 6.45 11.75 -17.11
C ALA A 550 5.18 12.24 -17.82
N LEU A 551 4.13 11.43 -17.85
CA LEU A 551 2.88 11.73 -18.55
C LEU A 551 1.84 12.46 -17.66
N TRP A 552 2.23 12.90 -16.46
CA TRP A 552 1.38 13.70 -15.55
C TRP A 552 0.79 14.96 -16.22
N ASN A 553 1.54 15.62 -17.10
CA ASN A 553 1.09 16.80 -17.82
C ASN A 553 0.85 16.56 -19.34
N ALA A 554 0.64 15.29 -19.73
CA ALA A 554 0.28 14.94 -21.10
C ALA A 554 -1.12 15.45 -21.48
N PRO A 555 -1.50 15.51 -22.77
CA PRO A 555 -2.84 15.88 -23.21
C PRO A 555 -3.95 15.04 -22.54
N ARG A 556 -3.78 13.74 -22.43
CA ARG A 556 -4.53 12.87 -21.51
C ARG A 556 -3.61 12.52 -20.34
N PRO A 557 -3.78 13.20 -19.19
CA PRO A 557 -2.81 13.10 -18.09
C PRO A 557 -2.89 11.73 -17.39
N ALA A 558 -1.73 11.26 -16.92
CA ALA A 558 -1.62 10.13 -16.00
C ALA A 558 -1.87 10.62 -14.58
N THR A 559 -3.12 10.58 -14.12
CA THR A 559 -3.55 11.25 -12.88
C THR A 559 -3.25 10.47 -11.62
N GLY A 560 -3.05 9.17 -11.72
CA GLY A 560 -2.66 8.33 -10.60
C GLY A 560 -2.48 6.87 -10.99
N MET A 561 -1.72 6.16 -10.16
CA MET A 561 -1.57 4.72 -10.28
C MET A 561 -1.43 4.05 -8.93
N ILE A 562 -1.96 2.85 -8.80
CA ILE A 562 -1.73 1.92 -7.71
C ILE A 562 -1.09 0.67 -8.29
N TYR A 563 0.20 0.48 -7.97
CA TYR A 563 0.94 -0.72 -8.36
C TYR A 563 0.33 -1.96 -7.68
N TRP A 564 0.10 -3.01 -8.44
CA TRP A 564 -0.39 -4.27 -7.93
C TRP A 564 0.75 -5.28 -7.81
N MET A 565 1.33 -5.52 -6.57
CA MET A 565 0.99 -5.01 -5.24
C MET A 565 2.24 -4.53 -4.49
N LEU A 566 2.06 -3.91 -3.31
CA LEU A 566 3.16 -3.45 -2.46
C LEU A 566 3.95 -4.60 -1.83
N ASN A 567 3.23 -5.48 -1.14
CA ASN A 567 3.80 -6.51 -0.26
C ASN A 567 3.06 -7.85 -0.41
N GLY A 568 3.53 -8.88 0.26
CA GLY A 568 2.88 -10.18 0.36
C GLY A 568 2.28 -10.42 1.72
N ALA A 569 1.08 -11.03 1.78
CA ALA A 569 0.49 -11.55 3.01
C ALA A 569 1.27 -12.75 3.57
N TRP A 570 1.97 -13.45 2.69
CA TRP A 570 2.83 -14.61 2.93
C TRP A 570 4.00 -14.58 1.95
N PRO A 571 5.02 -15.46 2.05
CA PRO A 571 6.09 -15.55 1.05
C PRO A 571 5.52 -15.93 -0.32
N LYS A 572 5.76 -15.08 -1.34
CA LYS A 572 5.22 -15.31 -2.70
C LYS A 572 6.20 -14.91 -3.80
N LEU A 573 5.93 -15.33 -5.04
CA LEU A 573 6.80 -15.22 -6.20
C LEU A 573 6.48 -14.04 -7.12
N ASN A 574 5.35 -13.36 -6.92
CA ASN A 574 4.84 -12.31 -7.80
C ASN A 574 4.29 -11.11 -7.03
N TRP A 575 4.13 -9.99 -7.76
CA TRP A 575 3.45 -8.76 -7.38
C TRP A 575 4.04 -7.94 -6.23
N ALA A 576 4.98 -8.44 -5.45
CA ALA A 576 5.51 -7.72 -4.31
C ALA A 576 6.71 -6.85 -4.71
N LEU A 577 6.70 -5.56 -4.33
CA LEU A 577 7.84 -4.66 -4.51
C LEU A 577 9.00 -5.00 -3.56
N PHE A 578 8.70 -5.53 -2.41
CA PHE A 578 9.63 -6.17 -1.48
C PHE A 578 9.01 -7.45 -0.93
N ASP A 579 9.81 -8.43 -0.63
CA ASP A 579 9.31 -9.74 -0.23
C ASP A 579 8.75 -9.77 1.20
N TYR A 580 8.15 -10.91 1.56
CA TYR A 580 7.58 -11.15 2.88
C TYR A 580 8.60 -10.95 4.01
N TYR A 581 9.88 -11.19 3.77
CA TYR A 581 10.96 -11.04 4.75
C TYR A 581 11.55 -9.62 4.80
N LEU A 582 10.88 -8.65 4.18
CA LEU A 582 11.33 -7.25 4.04
C LEU A 582 12.67 -7.12 3.31
N HIS A 583 12.97 -8.04 2.37
CA HIS A 583 14.14 -7.93 1.54
C HIS A 583 13.80 -7.12 0.26
N PRO A 584 14.40 -5.94 0.06
CA PRO A 584 14.22 -5.17 -1.15
C PRO A 584 15.02 -5.78 -2.30
N ALA A 585 14.36 -6.01 -3.44
CA ALA A 585 14.94 -6.65 -4.62
C ALA A 585 14.80 -5.76 -5.89
N GLY A 586 14.93 -6.32 -7.09
CA GLY A 586 14.92 -5.55 -8.33
C GLY A 586 13.70 -4.65 -8.52
N ALA A 587 12.49 -5.16 -8.23
CA ALA A 587 11.25 -4.38 -8.33
C ALA A 587 11.26 -3.14 -7.42
N TYR A 588 11.72 -3.31 -6.18
CA TYR A 588 11.84 -2.21 -5.21
C TYR A 588 12.73 -1.08 -5.74
N PHE A 589 13.93 -1.41 -6.20
CA PHE A 589 14.89 -0.40 -6.67
C PHE A 589 14.47 0.21 -8.02
N GLY A 590 13.78 -0.55 -8.87
CA GLY A 590 13.14 -0.01 -10.06
C GLY A 590 12.09 1.05 -9.71
N ALA A 591 11.18 0.74 -8.79
CA ALA A 591 10.18 1.67 -8.28
C ALA A 591 10.84 2.90 -7.62
N LYS A 592 11.87 2.68 -6.78
CA LYS A 592 12.61 3.75 -6.10
C LYS A 592 13.26 4.74 -7.08
N VAL A 593 13.86 4.25 -8.15
CA VAL A 593 14.46 5.12 -9.17
C VAL A 593 13.37 5.91 -9.89
N GLY A 594 12.30 5.25 -10.33
CA GLY A 594 11.18 5.91 -11.03
C GLY A 594 10.37 6.88 -10.15
N GLY A 595 10.36 6.67 -8.82
CA GLY A 595 9.65 7.51 -7.85
C GLY A 595 10.43 8.68 -7.26
N ARG A 596 11.62 9.00 -7.77
CA ARG A 596 12.44 10.15 -7.28
C ARG A 596 11.70 11.46 -7.41
N THR A 597 11.88 12.35 -6.45
CA THR A 597 11.21 13.66 -6.40
C THR A 597 11.55 14.56 -7.61
N GLU A 598 12.84 14.69 -7.95
CA GLU A 598 13.30 15.26 -9.21
C GLU A 598 14.04 14.18 -9.98
N HIS A 599 13.63 13.92 -11.21
CA HIS A 599 14.06 12.75 -11.96
C HIS A 599 14.20 13.02 -13.46
N VAL A 600 15.00 12.20 -14.13
CA VAL A 600 15.09 12.12 -15.58
C VAL A 600 14.73 10.71 -16.04
N ALA A 601 13.75 10.60 -16.94
CA ALA A 601 13.24 9.38 -17.48
C ALA A 601 13.39 9.30 -19.00
N TYR A 602 13.46 8.06 -19.52
CA TYR A 602 13.55 7.81 -20.96
C TYR A 602 12.24 7.21 -21.48
N ASP A 603 11.68 7.87 -22.49
CA ASP A 603 10.53 7.36 -23.25
C ASP A 603 11.01 6.38 -24.31
N TYR A 604 10.66 5.12 -24.12
CA TYR A 604 11.08 4.02 -25.01
C TYR A 604 10.50 4.10 -26.43
N VAL A 605 9.32 4.74 -26.56
CA VAL A 605 8.60 4.86 -27.85
C VAL A 605 9.09 6.07 -28.63
N LYS A 606 9.07 7.26 -28.02
CA LYS A 606 9.50 8.52 -28.64
C LYS A 606 11.00 8.72 -28.61
N LYS A 607 11.73 7.89 -27.86
CA LYS A 607 13.18 8.03 -27.62
C LYS A 607 13.54 9.41 -27.08
N ALA A 608 12.68 9.97 -26.24
CA ALA A 608 12.81 11.27 -25.64
C ALA A 608 13.25 11.17 -24.16
N VAL A 609 13.85 12.24 -23.65
CA VAL A 609 14.20 12.37 -22.23
C VAL A 609 13.22 13.31 -21.57
N TYR A 610 12.62 12.90 -20.49
CA TYR A 610 11.70 13.69 -19.67
C TYR A 610 12.38 14.17 -18.39
N LEU A 611 12.16 15.44 -18.04
CA LEU A 611 12.44 16.02 -16.74
C LEU A 611 11.16 16.00 -15.91
N ILE A 612 11.21 15.39 -14.74
CA ILE A 612 10.09 15.17 -13.83
C ILE A 612 10.38 15.91 -12.51
N ASN A 613 9.36 16.56 -11.94
CA ASN A 613 9.46 17.19 -10.64
C ASN A 613 8.15 17.03 -9.85
N HIS A 614 8.16 16.22 -8.81
CA HIS A 614 7.03 15.98 -7.90
C HIS A 614 7.00 16.90 -6.68
N SER A 615 8.02 17.77 -6.52
CA SER A 615 8.01 18.74 -5.42
C SER A 615 6.99 19.85 -5.69
N VAL A 616 6.54 20.51 -4.65
CA VAL A 616 5.58 21.64 -4.75
C VAL A 616 6.26 23.01 -4.65
N ASP A 617 7.56 23.03 -4.41
CA ASP A 617 8.34 24.25 -4.12
C ASP A 617 9.66 24.37 -4.90
N ARG A 618 10.17 23.26 -5.46
CA ARG A 618 11.45 23.30 -6.18
C ARG A 618 11.26 23.79 -7.62
N ALA A 619 11.99 24.81 -7.98
CA ALA A 619 12.02 25.40 -9.32
C ALA A 619 13.46 25.84 -9.67
N GLY A 620 13.71 26.10 -10.96
CA GLY A 620 14.96 26.68 -11.42
C GLY A 620 15.70 25.87 -12.46
N SER A 621 16.93 26.30 -12.75
CA SER A 621 17.77 25.67 -13.78
C SER A 621 18.25 24.30 -13.37
N ARG A 622 18.26 23.38 -14.32
CA ARG A 622 18.79 22.03 -14.20
C ARG A 622 19.68 21.73 -15.40
N THR A 623 20.62 20.82 -15.17
CA THR A 623 21.44 20.24 -16.23
C THR A 623 21.10 18.79 -16.37
N VAL A 624 20.84 18.33 -17.59
CA VAL A 624 20.62 16.95 -17.94
C VAL A 624 21.77 16.49 -18.84
N ASP A 625 22.64 15.65 -18.30
CA ASP A 625 23.70 14.98 -19.07
C ASP A 625 23.21 13.62 -19.50
N TRP A 626 23.46 13.27 -20.77
CA TRP A 626 23.15 11.94 -21.29
C TRP A 626 24.37 11.36 -22.02
N GLU A 627 24.53 10.05 -21.91
CA GLU A 627 25.58 9.33 -22.60
C GLU A 627 25.11 7.94 -23.01
N VAL A 628 25.35 7.60 -24.29
CA VAL A 628 25.14 6.26 -24.85
C VAL A 628 26.50 5.57 -24.92
N MET A 629 26.60 4.36 -24.36
CA MET A 629 27.83 3.59 -24.26
C MET A 629 27.60 2.15 -24.74
N GLY A 630 28.53 1.61 -25.50
CA GLY A 630 28.55 0.21 -25.89
C GLY A 630 28.91 -0.73 -24.74
N LEU A 631 28.63 -2.02 -24.90
CA LEU A 631 29.00 -3.03 -23.89
C LEU A 631 30.54 -3.18 -23.72
N ASP A 632 31.30 -2.70 -24.68
CA ASP A 632 32.78 -2.66 -24.67
C ASP A 632 33.35 -1.41 -23.94
N GLY A 633 32.48 -0.56 -23.36
CA GLY A 633 32.88 0.63 -22.63
C GLY A 633 33.18 1.83 -23.51
N LYS A 634 32.98 1.76 -24.81
CA LYS A 634 33.19 2.92 -25.70
C LYS A 634 31.96 3.81 -25.72
N SER A 635 32.18 5.10 -25.55
CA SER A 635 31.14 6.12 -25.71
C SER A 635 30.73 6.20 -27.19
N VAL A 636 29.44 6.01 -27.46
CA VAL A 636 28.83 6.11 -28.79
C VAL A 636 28.43 7.55 -29.08
N ALA A 637 27.79 8.19 -28.11
CA ALA A 637 27.37 9.58 -28.18
C ALA A 637 27.10 10.12 -26.77
N LYS A 638 27.24 11.41 -26.61
CA LYS A 638 26.92 12.12 -25.35
C LYS A 638 26.49 13.54 -25.63
N GLY A 639 25.80 14.14 -24.68
CA GLY A 639 25.37 15.51 -24.75
C GLY A 639 24.85 16.02 -23.40
N THR A 640 24.67 17.33 -23.37
CA THR A 640 24.18 18.06 -22.20
C THR A 640 23.03 18.98 -22.64
N VAL A 641 21.99 19.02 -21.84
CA VAL A 641 20.82 19.87 -22.05
C VAL A 641 20.58 20.72 -20.81
N ALA A 642 20.50 22.03 -20.98
CA ALA A 642 20.00 22.93 -19.94
C ALA A 642 18.47 22.95 -19.98
N ALA A 643 17.85 22.79 -18.83
CA ALA A 643 16.41 22.78 -18.68
C ALA A 643 15.99 23.59 -17.43
N VAL A 644 14.73 23.98 -17.37
CA VAL A 644 14.16 24.63 -16.19
C VAL A 644 13.12 23.68 -15.62
N THR A 645 13.21 23.35 -14.32
CA THR A 645 12.18 22.58 -13.63
C THR A 645 11.15 23.53 -13.01
N GLU A 646 9.92 23.05 -12.94
CA GLU A 646 8.78 23.72 -12.31
C GLU A 646 8.14 22.79 -11.28
N PRO A 647 7.57 23.34 -10.19
CA PRO A 647 6.91 22.53 -9.18
C PRO A 647 5.78 21.68 -9.76
N ASN A 648 5.73 20.40 -9.38
CA ASN A 648 4.70 19.44 -9.76
C ASN A 648 4.45 19.35 -11.27
N LYS A 649 5.55 19.34 -12.06
CA LYS A 649 5.53 19.33 -13.52
C LYS A 649 6.50 18.32 -14.11
N SER A 650 6.11 17.86 -15.30
CA SER A 650 6.96 17.02 -16.15
C SER A 650 6.98 17.58 -17.59
N LYS A 651 8.08 17.39 -18.31
CA LYS A 651 8.21 17.80 -19.72
C LYS A 651 9.33 17.05 -20.42
N SER A 652 9.20 16.89 -21.73
CA SER A 652 10.29 16.43 -22.59
C SER A 652 11.35 17.52 -22.72
N VAL A 653 12.64 17.15 -22.60
CA VAL A 653 13.79 18.08 -22.63
C VAL A 653 14.83 17.72 -23.68
N ALA A 654 14.83 16.48 -24.19
CA ALA A 654 15.73 16.05 -25.25
C ALA A 654 15.08 14.99 -26.14
N ASP A 655 15.47 14.99 -27.41
CA ASP A 655 15.14 13.95 -28.40
C ASP A 655 16.42 13.18 -28.76
N LEU A 656 16.44 11.90 -28.46
CA LEU A 656 17.55 10.99 -28.76
C LEU A 656 17.26 10.06 -29.95
N SER A 657 16.17 10.29 -30.69
CA SER A 657 15.69 9.40 -31.78
C SER A 657 16.73 9.18 -32.87
N LYS A 658 17.45 10.25 -33.25
CA LYS A 658 18.55 10.15 -34.22
C LYS A 658 19.72 9.27 -33.74
N THR A 659 20.14 9.46 -32.49
CA THR A 659 21.25 8.74 -31.87
C THR A 659 20.87 7.26 -31.64
N LEU A 660 19.76 7.01 -30.99
CA LEU A 660 19.30 5.67 -30.65
C LEU A 660 18.71 4.93 -31.85
N GLY A 661 18.28 5.62 -32.90
CA GLY A 661 17.87 4.99 -34.18
C GLY A 661 19.06 4.46 -35.00
N ALA A 662 20.27 4.89 -34.70
CA ALA A 662 21.50 4.48 -35.42
C ALA A 662 22.26 3.32 -34.74
N ILE A 663 21.91 2.91 -33.52
CA ILE A 663 22.61 1.82 -32.81
C ILE A 663 22.40 0.49 -33.52
N LYS A 664 23.41 -0.39 -33.49
CA LYS A 664 23.40 -1.70 -34.15
C LYS A 664 23.43 -2.88 -33.18
N GLY A 665 23.62 -2.60 -31.91
CA GLY A 665 23.67 -3.60 -30.84
C GLY A 665 23.15 -3.03 -29.53
N VAL A 666 23.19 -3.82 -28.49
CA VAL A 666 22.79 -3.38 -27.16
C VAL A 666 23.72 -2.28 -26.64
N VAL A 667 23.15 -1.24 -26.07
CA VAL A 667 23.88 -0.10 -25.48
C VAL A 667 23.32 0.21 -24.10
N PHE A 668 24.11 0.91 -23.30
CA PHE A 668 23.63 1.58 -22.09
C PHE A 668 23.36 3.06 -22.39
N LEU A 669 22.26 3.58 -21.85
CA LEU A 669 21.94 5.00 -21.80
C LEU A 669 21.99 5.44 -20.34
N ARG A 670 22.93 6.33 -19.99
CA ARG A 670 22.98 6.99 -18.69
C ARG A 670 22.40 8.39 -18.79
N LEU A 671 21.50 8.71 -17.88
CA LEU A 671 20.92 10.04 -17.68
C LEU A 671 21.32 10.53 -16.29
N VAL A 672 21.80 11.78 -16.22
CA VAL A 672 22.20 12.41 -14.97
C VAL A 672 21.54 13.78 -14.88
N LEU A 673 20.84 14.03 -13.78
CA LEU A 673 20.21 15.32 -13.47
C LEU A 673 20.98 16.00 -12.34
N SER A 674 21.34 17.26 -12.53
CA SER A 674 21.97 18.08 -11.49
C SER A 674 21.41 19.52 -11.47
N ASP A 675 21.58 20.21 -10.35
CA ASP A 675 21.30 21.64 -10.17
C ASP A 675 22.57 22.50 -10.31
N GLY A 676 23.57 21.97 -11.00
CA GLY A 676 24.88 22.57 -11.22
C GLY A 676 25.97 22.11 -10.23
N LYS A 677 25.61 21.70 -9.01
CA LYS A 677 26.56 21.23 -7.98
C LYS A 677 26.15 19.89 -7.39
N THR A 678 24.87 19.67 -7.23
CA THR A 678 24.30 18.50 -6.56
C THR A 678 23.74 17.53 -7.58
N LEU A 679 24.12 16.25 -7.47
CA LEU A 679 23.48 15.17 -8.18
C LEU A 679 22.07 14.96 -7.62
N LEU A 680 21.05 15.15 -8.46
CA LEU A 680 19.64 14.98 -8.09
C LEU A 680 19.12 13.61 -8.49
N SER A 681 19.51 13.11 -9.68
CA SER A 681 19.10 11.82 -10.17
C SER A 681 20.17 11.25 -11.11
N ARG A 682 20.37 9.93 -11.01
CA ARG A 682 21.19 9.14 -11.93
C ARG A 682 20.38 7.93 -12.34
N ASN A 683 20.26 7.67 -13.63
CA ASN A 683 19.46 6.59 -14.18
C ASN A 683 20.20 5.92 -15.33
N VAL A 684 20.15 4.58 -15.41
CA VAL A 684 20.81 3.84 -16.47
C VAL A 684 19.84 2.86 -17.08
N TYR A 685 19.72 2.89 -18.40
CA TYR A 685 18.93 1.97 -19.21
C TYR A 685 19.84 1.07 -20.01
N TRP A 686 19.38 -0.12 -20.33
CA TRP A 686 19.97 -1.03 -21.30
C TRP A 686 18.99 -1.20 -22.44
N LEU A 687 19.42 -0.84 -23.65
CA LEU A 687 18.56 -0.68 -24.80
C LEU A 687 19.02 -1.54 -25.97
N ALA A 688 18.11 -2.31 -26.55
CA ALA A 688 18.30 -2.97 -27.81
C ALA A 688 18.04 -2.01 -29.00
N PRO A 689 18.50 -2.32 -30.22
CA PRO A 689 18.20 -1.52 -31.42
C PRO A 689 16.69 -1.37 -31.71
N THR A 690 15.88 -2.32 -31.29
CA THR A 690 14.42 -2.33 -31.43
C THR A 690 13.78 -2.53 -30.06
N VAL A 691 12.65 -1.88 -29.82
CA VAL A 691 11.81 -2.15 -28.65
C VAL A 691 10.95 -3.39 -28.87
N ASP A 692 10.34 -3.87 -27.79
CA ASP A 692 9.33 -4.92 -27.88
C ASP A 692 8.13 -4.44 -28.71
N VAL A 693 7.54 -5.32 -29.50
CA VAL A 693 6.36 -5.02 -30.33
C VAL A 693 5.13 -5.61 -29.65
N LEU A 694 4.28 -4.72 -29.15
CA LEU A 694 3.04 -5.07 -28.45
C LEU A 694 1.93 -5.43 -29.46
N ASP A 695 1.16 -6.42 -29.12
CA ASP A 695 -0.04 -6.82 -29.82
C ASP A 695 -1.27 -6.24 -29.08
N TRP A 696 -1.65 -5.02 -29.45
CA TRP A 696 -2.77 -4.33 -28.81
C TRP A 696 -4.13 -4.90 -29.21
N GLU A 697 -4.22 -5.60 -30.35
CA GLU A 697 -5.46 -6.23 -30.81
C GLU A 697 -5.84 -7.42 -29.93
N ASP A 698 -4.85 -8.19 -29.47
CA ASP A 698 -5.03 -9.31 -28.55
C ASP A 698 -4.86 -8.91 -27.06
N SER A 699 -4.91 -7.61 -26.76
CA SER A 699 -4.85 -7.10 -25.40
C SER A 699 -6.08 -7.49 -24.58
N SER A 700 -5.87 -7.90 -23.34
CA SER A 700 -6.94 -8.23 -22.39
C SER A 700 -6.77 -7.40 -21.11
N TRP A 701 -7.74 -7.50 -20.22
CA TRP A 701 -7.62 -6.95 -18.86
C TRP A 701 -6.40 -7.51 -18.10
N TYR A 702 -5.95 -8.70 -18.48
CA TYR A 702 -4.89 -9.43 -17.80
C TYR A 702 -3.48 -8.99 -18.25
N HIS A 703 -3.24 -8.91 -19.55
CA HIS A 703 -1.99 -8.45 -20.14
C HIS A 703 -2.15 -8.08 -21.62
N THR A 704 -1.10 -7.46 -22.18
CA THR A 704 -0.96 -7.23 -23.62
C THR A 704 0.17 -8.12 -24.15
N PRO A 705 -0.10 -9.03 -25.11
CA PRO A 705 0.92 -9.92 -25.68
C PRO A 705 2.05 -9.15 -26.38
N VAL A 706 3.18 -9.82 -26.51
CA VAL A 706 4.36 -9.31 -27.26
C VAL A 706 4.59 -10.21 -28.47
N SER A 707 4.42 -9.65 -29.65
CA SER A 707 4.63 -10.37 -30.93
C SER A 707 6.10 -10.48 -31.32
N LYS A 708 6.95 -9.56 -30.81
CA LYS A 708 8.41 -9.58 -31.02
C LYS A 708 9.13 -8.96 -29.83
N PHE A 709 10.05 -9.71 -29.24
CA PHE A 709 10.84 -9.23 -28.10
C PHE A 709 12.07 -8.43 -28.54
N ALA A 710 12.44 -7.43 -27.73
CA ALA A 710 13.73 -6.75 -27.82
C ALA A 710 14.86 -7.69 -27.42
N ASP A 711 15.87 -7.86 -28.29
CA ASP A 711 16.98 -8.79 -28.03
C ASP A 711 18.06 -8.14 -27.15
N LEU A 712 18.14 -8.59 -25.92
CA LEU A 712 19.12 -8.19 -24.92
C LEU A 712 20.11 -9.32 -24.57
N THR A 713 20.13 -10.42 -25.34
CA THR A 713 20.98 -11.61 -25.09
C THR A 713 22.47 -11.29 -25.03
N ALA A 714 22.89 -10.21 -25.69
CA ALA A 714 24.29 -9.75 -25.65
C ALA A 714 24.77 -9.37 -24.23
N LEU A 715 23.87 -9.02 -23.32
CA LEU A 715 24.24 -8.73 -21.92
C LEU A 715 24.83 -9.95 -21.19
N SER A 716 24.46 -11.17 -21.59
CA SER A 716 25.03 -12.39 -21.02
C SER A 716 26.50 -12.65 -21.44
N LYS A 717 26.99 -11.95 -22.48
CA LYS A 717 28.31 -12.10 -23.07
C LYS A 717 29.25 -10.95 -22.74
N MET A 718 28.87 -10.07 -21.80
CA MET A 718 29.71 -8.94 -21.39
C MET A 718 31.04 -9.41 -20.82
N GLN A 719 32.10 -8.67 -21.11
CA GLN A 719 33.41 -8.90 -20.49
C GLN A 719 33.32 -8.71 -18.97
N ALA A 720 34.07 -9.50 -18.22
CA ALA A 720 34.12 -9.35 -16.77
C ALA A 720 34.59 -7.97 -16.34
N ALA A 721 33.90 -7.37 -15.41
CA ALA A 721 34.28 -6.12 -14.78
C ALA A 721 34.79 -6.37 -13.35
N LYS A 722 35.61 -5.43 -12.84
CA LYS A 722 36.12 -5.48 -11.46
C LYS A 722 35.63 -4.25 -10.73
N VAL A 723 34.86 -4.48 -9.65
CA VAL A 723 34.41 -3.42 -8.75
C VAL A 723 35.20 -3.51 -7.45
N GLU A 724 35.85 -2.43 -7.10
CA GLU A 724 36.47 -2.24 -5.77
C GLU A 724 35.41 -1.61 -4.87
N ALA A 725 35.30 -2.08 -3.62
CA ALA A 725 34.35 -1.57 -2.66
C ALA A 725 35.02 -1.28 -1.32
N THR A 726 34.61 -0.20 -0.68
CA THR A 726 35.00 0.12 0.71
C THR A 726 33.76 0.51 1.51
N VAL A 727 33.76 0.20 2.81
CA VAL A 727 32.70 0.52 3.73
C VAL A 727 33.25 1.36 4.86
N SER A 728 32.57 2.45 5.22
CA SER A 728 32.91 3.33 6.32
C SER A 728 31.66 3.71 7.12
N SER A 729 31.84 4.01 8.41
CA SER A 729 30.75 4.54 9.24
C SER A 729 30.34 5.93 8.73
N ALA A 730 29.05 6.21 8.77
CA ALA A 730 28.46 7.52 8.51
C ALA A 730 27.81 8.09 9.78
N ALA A 731 27.33 9.32 9.75
CA ALA A 731 26.66 9.93 10.90
C ALA A 731 25.39 9.14 11.29
N GLY A 732 25.16 9.00 12.58
CA GLY A 732 24.09 8.14 13.12
C GLY A 732 24.45 6.66 13.03
N ALA A 733 23.46 5.79 12.86
CA ALA A 733 23.66 4.34 12.69
C ALA A 733 23.88 3.94 11.21
N GLY A 734 24.20 4.89 10.34
CA GLY A 734 24.39 4.66 8.91
C GLY A 734 25.82 4.27 8.55
N MET A 735 25.97 3.77 7.32
CA MET A 735 27.24 3.47 6.69
C MET A 735 27.27 4.05 5.27
N LYS A 736 28.46 4.26 4.75
CA LYS A 736 28.72 4.67 3.38
C LYS A 736 29.50 3.56 2.68
N VAL A 737 29.00 3.14 1.52
CA VAL A 737 29.66 2.20 0.63
C VAL A 737 30.15 2.97 -0.60
N VAL A 738 31.44 2.90 -0.88
CA VAL A 738 32.03 3.49 -2.08
C VAL A 738 32.39 2.37 -3.05
N LEU A 739 31.79 2.39 -4.23
CA LEU A 739 32.06 1.47 -5.33
C LEU A 739 32.92 2.17 -6.37
N ARG A 740 33.93 1.47 -6.92
CA ARG A 740 34.73 1.94 -8.03
C ARG A 740 34.86 0.86 -9.10
N ASN A 741 34.43 1.18 -10.32
CA ASN A 741 34.73 0.32 -11.46
C ASN A 741 36.19 0.56 -11.92
N ALA A 742 37.05 -0.40 -11.67
CA ALA A 742 38.50 -0.29 -11.90
C ALA A 742 38.95 -0.64 -13.33
N VAL A 743 38.01 -1.01 -14.23
CA VAL A 743 38.31 -1.49 -15.57
C VAL A 743 37.63 -0.61 -16.65
N THR A 744 37.93 -0.95 -17.93
CA THR A 744 37.50 -0.15 -19.10
C THR A 744 36.15 -0.58 -19.69
N VAL A 745 35.47 -1.56 -19.07
CA VAL A 745 34.13 -2.00 -19.47
C VAL A 745 33.11 -1.67 -18.38
N PRO A 746 31.82 -1.47 -18.70
CA PRO A 746 30.82 -1.19 -17.71
C PRO A 746 30.66 -2.35 -16.71
N ALA A 747 30.53 -2.03 -15.43
CA ALA A 747 30.12 -2.99 -14.40
C ALA A 747 28.59 -2.95 -14.31
N PHE A 748 27.96 -4.01 -14.80
CA PHE A 748 26.52 -4.03 -15.03
C PHE A 748 25.76 -4.66 -13.88
N PHE A 749 24.69 -3.98 -13.46
CA PHE A 749 23.67 -4.43 -12.52
C PHE A 749 24.31 -4.90 -11.20
N VAL A 750 25.13 -4.02 -10.61
CA VAL A 750 25.88 -4.28 -9.37
C VAL A 750 24.94 -4.22 -8.20
N ARG A 751 24.80 -5.35 -7.51
CA ARG A 751 23.97 -5.54 -6.32
C ARG A 751 24.81 -5.49 -5.06
N LEU A 752 24.27 -4.79 -4.06
CA LEU A 752 24.80 -4.78 -2.69
C LEU A 752 23.82 -5.52 -1.78
N ASN A 753 24.35 -6.31 -0.86
CA ASN A 753 23.58 -6.99 0.17
C ASN A 753 24.28 -6.88 1.52
N LEU A 754 23.50 -6.57 2.55
CA LEU A 754 24.00 -6.46 3.92
C LEU A 754 23.75 -7.79 4.64
N VAL A 755 24.81 -8.40 5.19
CA VAL A 755 24.71 -9.72 5.82
C VAL A 755 25.35 -9.77 7.20
N THR A 756 24.87 -10.71 8.03
CA THR A 756 25.45 -11.10 9.31
C THR A 756 26.77 -11.84 9.15
N GLY A 757 27.44 -12.17 10.24
CA GLY A 757 28.63 -13.03 10.24
C GLY A 757 28.38 -14.44 9.72
N ALA A 758 27.16 -14.95 9.86
CA ALA A 758 26.72 -16.26 9.34
C ALA A 758 26.36 -16.22 7.85
N GLY A 759 26.18 -15.03 7.28
CA GLY A 759 25.78 -14.83 5.87
C GLY A 759 24.27 -14.65 5.66
N ASP A 760 23.50 -14.50 6.75
CA ASP A 760 22.07 -14.22 6.67
C ASP A 760 21.84 -12.74 6.35
N ASP A 761 20.77 -12.45 5.61
CA ASP A 761 20.41 -11.08 5.23
C ASP A 761 20.01 -10.24 6.45
N VAL A 762 20.46 -9.01 6.49
CA VAL A 762 20.06 -8.01 7.49
C VAL A 762 18.94 -7.15 6.90
N ASN A 763 17.74 -7.33 7.41
CA ASN A 763 16.53 -6.62 6.96
C ASN A 763 15.71 -6.13 8.19
N PRO A 764 14.93 -5.03 8.05
CA PRO A 764 14.81 -4.14 6.89
C PRO A 764 16.07 -3.27 6.68
N VAL A 765 16.40 -3.02 5.41
CA VAL A 765 17.56 -2.21 5.03
C VAL A 765 17.17 -1.13 4.01
N LEU A 766 17.69 0.07 4.17
CA LEU A 766 17.52 1.19 3.25
C LEU A 766 18.86 1.49 2.58
N TRP A 767 18.94 1.28 1.28
CA TRP A 767 20.04 1.70 0.42
C TRP A 767 19.66 2.96 -0.35
N SER A 768 20.54 3.94 -0.47
CA SER A 768 20.27 5.13 -1.31
C SER A 768 20.05 4.75 -2.79
N ASP A 769 20.73 3.72 -3.28
CA ASP A 769 20.49 3.06 -4.56
C ASP A 769 21.03 1.63 -4.53
N ASN A 770 20.62 0.76 -5.48
CA ASN A 770 21.13 -0.59 -5.61
C ASN A 770 20.92 -1.09 -7.06
N TYR A 771 21.49 -2.25 -7.40
CA TYR A 771 21.49 -2.77 -8.78
C TYR A 771 22.00 -1.75 -9.79
N VAL A 772 23.04 -1.03 -9.40
CA VAL A 772 23.61 0.08 -10.16
C VAL A 772 24.51 -0.40 -11.29
N THR A 773 24.59 0.38 -12.36
CA THR A 773 25.55 0.12 -13.45
C THR A 773 26.60 1.21 -13.44
N LEU A 774 27.87 0.83 -13.27
CA LEU A 774 29.00 1.77 -13.19
C LEU A 774 29.71 1.88 -14.53
N TRP A 775 29.98 3.12 -14.96
CA TRP A 775 30.82 3.41 -16.11
C TRP A 775 32.28 3.03 -15.86
N PRO A 776 33.09 2.86 -16.92
CA PRO A 776 34.53 2.66 -16.78
C PRO A 776 35.18 3.76 -15.94
N GLY A 777 35.90 3.40 -14.89
CA GLY A 777 36.56 4.33 -13.97
C GLY A 777 35.63 5.12 -13.04
N GLU A 778 34.31 4.94 -13.10
CA GLU A 778 33.34 5.65 -12.24
C GLU A 778 33.49 5.22 -10.79
N THR A 779 33.39 6.20 -9.90
CA THR A 779 33.23 6.00 -8.46
C THR A 779 31.82 6.44 -8.06
N LEU A 780 31.10 5.61 -7.30
CA LEU A 780 29.75 5.89 -6.81
C LEU A 780 29.71 5.66 -5.29
N GLU A 781 29.19 6.64 -4.57
CA GLU A 781 28.94 6.56 -3.14
C GLU A 781 27.47 6.22 -2.90
N LEU A 782 27.22 5.26 -2.01
CA LEU A 782 25.91 4.81 -1.61
C LEU A 782 25.79 4.83 -0.09
N ASP A 783 24.72 5.41 0.41
CA ASP A 783 24.39 5.38 1.82
C ASP A 783 23.55 4.14 2.13
N VAL A 784 23.76 3.55 3.30
CA VAL A 784 22.97 2.43 3.81
C VAL A 784 22.67 2.62 5.29
N SER A 785 21.42 2.31 5.65
CA SER A 785 20.97 2.22 7.04
C SER A 785 20.06 1.01 7.21
N TYR A 786 20.02 0.46 8.43
CA TYR A 786 19.16 -0.66 8.79
C TYR A 786 18.65 -0.50 10.22
N ALA A 787 17.49 -1.08 10.48
CA ALA A 787 16.80 -0.96 11.77
C ALA A 787 16.59 -2.31 12.47
N GLY A 788 17.19 -3.40 11.98
CA GLY A 788 17.05 -4.73 12.55
C GLY A 788 17.88 -4.93 13.83
N GLY A 789 17.48 -5.88 14.68
CA GLY A 789 18.23 -6.28 15.87
C GLY A 789 19.50 -7.09 15.56
N GLU A 790 19.67 -7.53 14.32
CA GLU A 790 20.83 -8.32 13.89
C GLU A 790 22.00 -7.41 13.51
N LYS A 791 23.19 -7.82 13.93
CA LYS A 791 24.42 -7.07 13.64
C LYS A 791 24.88 -7.37 12.22
N ALA A 792 24.94 -6.33 11.39
CA ALA A 792 25.59 -6.38 10.11
C ALA A 792 27.11 -6.58 10.26
N ASN A 793 27.69 -7.48 9.49
CA ASN A 793 29.12 -7.79 9.55
C ASN A 793 29.81 -7.56 8.20
N LYS A 794 29.10 -7.74 7.08
CA LYS A 794 29.68 -7.62 5.75
C LYS A 794 28.69 -6.98 4.79
N VAL A 795 29.23 -6.29 3.80
CA VAL A 795 28.54 -5.93 2.57
C VAL A 795 29.05 -6.88 1.46
N GLN A 796 28.14 -7.63 0.85
CA GLN A 796 28.40 -8.41 -0.36
C GLN A 796 28.14 -7.52 -1.57
N VAL A 797 29.06 -7.49 -2.53
CA VAL A 797 28.96 -6.75 -3.79
C VAL A 797 29.12 -7.74 -4.93
N SER A 798 28.14 -7.82 -5.81
CA SER A 798 28.16 -8.70 -6.99
C SER A 798 27.44 -8.02 -8.16
N GLY A 799 27.57 -8.53 -9.36
CA GLY A 799 26.83 -7.97 -10.50
C GLY A 799 26.76 -8.96 -11.66
N ARG A 800 26.09 -8.57 -12.73
CA ARG A 800 25.88 -9.47 -13.87
C ARG A 800 27.20 -9.93 -14.51
N ASN A 801 28.17 -9.03 -14.60
CA ASN A 801 29.53 -9.31 -15.06
C ASN A 801 30.59 -9.00 -14.00
N VAL A 802 30.21 -8.95 -12.72
CA VAL A 802 31.08 -8.66 -11.57
C VAL A 802 31.06 -9.85 -10.63
N ALA A 803 32.23 -10.44 -10.39
CA ALA A 803 32.36 -11.49 -9.39
C ALA A 803 32.07 -10.94 -7.97
N MET A 804 31.48 -11.79 -7.13
CA MET A 804 31.16 -11.40 -5.76
C MET A 804 32.41 -11.10 -4.94
N VAL A 805 32.39 -9.99 -4.23
CA VAL A 805 33.37 -9.62 -3.19
C VAL A 805 32.64 -9.30 -1.90
N GLU A 806 33.30 -9.58 -0.75
CA GLU A 806 32.79 -9.26 0.57
C GLU A 806 33.68 -8.19 1.22
N VAL A 807 33.07 -7.18 1.80
CA VAL A 807 33.75 -6.10 2.53
C VAL A 807 33.23 -6.05 3.94
N ALA A 808 34.14 -6.09 4.92
CA ALA A 808 33.76 -6.02 6.33
C ALA A 808 33.10 -4.67 6.66
N VAL A 809 32.08 -4.72 7.50
CA VAL A 809 31.46 -3.55 8.12
C VAL A 809 32.34 -3.13 9.30
N PRO A 810 32.62 -1.82 9.48
CA PRO A 810 33.47 -1.30 10.55
C PRO A 810 32.98 -1.60 11.96
#